data_298ec14982836d7c5fab0af59cb4638a
#
_entry.id   298ec14982836d7c5fab0af59cb4638a
#
_cell.length_a   1.000
_cell.length_b   1.000
_cell.length_c   1.000
_cell.angle_alpha   90.00
_cell.angle_beta   90.00
_cell.angle_gamma   90.00
#
_symmetry.space_group_name_H-M   'P 1'
#
loop_
_entity.id
_entity.type
_entity.pdbx_description
1 polymer ?
#
loop_
_entity_poly.entity_id
_entity_poly.type
_entity_poly.pdbx_seq_one_letter_code
_entity_poly.pdbx_strand_id
1 'polypeptide(L)'
;MLVALLTLSGVILPVGESIAKTGAQNESAEQGKTLQSNQRGDSFFPVAVWYSGGKARAPMLESITAESPALWKQDLEKIKGLGFNTVRTWVEWNVGEPEEGQYHLENLDLLLRLADEVGLRVIVQVYVDSAPEWVGKKYPDGHYTAQDGQQIPSQAAPGYCFDHRGVRQAVLGFFQEVARHVAGSRAFYGWDLWSEPAALNWARIGYKSEPMFCYCPSSMERFRIWLKGKYGTLDRLNQAWHRTFTGWSQVEPPRYGTILTYTDFMDWRIYYGYKLAEDLKSRNDAVKAIDPHHVTTSHAPNPSPLVRTLADPYDPSDDYVMKNSVDFFGTSFYPKLTAPEHNWTLERRVLAMDLTNSMTAGRGFYVGELQSGYGVHGTTIGTPVTPGDLELWTWGMVSRGARAINYYAFYPMNAGYESGGYGMINLDGSLTERSRHAGEIAQRIQQNADLLLQSHAERAEVAIVFSPLVPLLGGYDEEGSRNAIHEAVAGYHRMFFERNVPVDVLSSRELNRDGLSQYKLVIVPYPLMLTSDEASALQEYVSGGGHLFVEARPGWIDERGHAEPKIPGFGWDKIFGLREKQIIPGKEFDVSWADARFKAMKFQEQFEVENQSAHAVAKLADGTPIAWENRYQKGSAILFGSFAGQQNYEHPVAMHPLEPVLTQWAGVAHPNLHAPSLVELREMQSGKGRFVFFFNHSEKVAAVKFSRELEKAPSGIREIITDQKITPSRKNLSIQTGVPPQSVAIYRIDY
;
A
#
# COMPACT_ATOMS: atom_id res chain seq x y z
N MET A 1 -7.64 -3.64 62.70
CA MET A 1 -7.95 -2.87 61.48
C MET A 1 -7.24 -3.57 60.30
N LEU A 2 -8.00 -4.35 59.52
CA LEU A 2 -7.52 -5.08 58.38
C LEU A 2 -7.38 -4.09 57.18
N VAL A 3 -6.19 -4.09 56.56
CA VAL A 3 -5.98 -3.45 55.25
C VAL A 3 -5.93 -4.55 54.20
N ALA A 4 -6.90 -4.59 53.33
CA ALA A 4 -6.98 -5.53 52.21
C ALA A 4 -6.02 -5.11 51.10
N LEU A 5 -5.06 -5.97 50.74
CA LEU A 5 -4.26 -5.90 49.55
C LEU A 5 -5.08 -6.48 48.40
N LEU A 6 -5.45 -5.64 47.44
CA LEU A 6 -5.96 -6.07 46.12
C LEU A 6 -4.76 -6.35 45.20
N THR A 7 -4.50 -7.63 44.97
CA THR A 7 -3.57 -8.11 43.94
C THR A 7 -4.31 -8.09 42.61
N LEU A 8 -3.94 -7.19 41.70
CA LEU A 8 -4.30 -7.22 40.28
C LEU A 8 -3.44 -8.29 39.61
N SER A 9 -4.02 -9.45 39.37
CA SER A 9 -3.46 -10.49 38.50
C SER A 9 -3.64 -10.06 37.04
N GLY A 10 -2.56 -9.56 36.45
CA GLY A 10 -2.50 -9.36 35.00
C GLY A 10 -2.52 -10.71 34.29
N VAL A 11 -3.58 -10.99 33.53
CA VAL A 11 -3.67 -12.14 32.64
C VAL A 11 -2.75 -11.87 31.44
N ILE A 12 -1.60 -12.54 31.42
CA ILE A 12 -0.73 -12.61 30.24
C ILE A 12 -1.33 -13.69 29.34
N LEU A 13 -1.99 -13.28 28.28
CA LEU A 13 -2.41 -14.19 27.20
C LEU A 13 -1.16 -14.64 26.41
N PRO A 14 -1.04 -15.92 26.07
CA PRO A 14 0.08 -16.41 25.27
C PRO A 14 -0.05 -15.93 23.82
N VAL A 15 0.93 -15.16 23.37
CA VAL A 15 1.00 -14.51 22.05
C VAL A 15 1.25 -15.51 20.90
N GLY A 16 1.47 -16.80 21.18
CA GLY A 16 1.98 -17.76 20.22
C GLY A 16 0.95 -18.53 19.38
N GLU A 17 -0.32 -18.61 19.78
CA GLU A 17 -1.33 -19.40 19.02
C GLU A 17 -2.43 -18.57 18.35
N SER A 18 -2.48 -17.26 18.58
CA SER A 18 -3.52 -16.38 18.06
C SER A 18 -3.24 -15.84 16.65
N ILE A 19 -1.97 -15.82 16.21
CA ILE A 19 -1.60 -15.17 14.93
C ILE A 19 -1.85 -16.08 13.72
N ALA A 20 -1.82 -17.39 13.90
CA ALA A 20 -2.06 -18.36 12.80
C ALA A 20 -3.53 -18.81 12.64
N LYS A 21 -4.41 -18.49 13.61
CA LYS A 21 -5.82 -18.98 13.59
C LYS A 21 -6.89 -17.88 13.51
N THR A 22 -6.53 -16.61 13.53
CA THR A 22 -7.51 -15.49 13.44
C THR A 22 -7.93 -15.14 12.00
N GLY A 23 -7.35 -15.79 10.99
CA GLY A 23 -7.77 -15.60 9.59
C GLY A 23 -9.05 -16.34 9.17
N ALA A 24 -9.58 -17.27 9.96
CA ALA A 24 -10.61 -18.20 9.47
C ALA A 24 -11.93 -18.24 10.25
N GLN A 25 -12.17 -17.44 11.28
CA GLN A 25 -13.38 -17.57 12.10
C GLN A 25 -14.15 -16.27 12.44
N ASN A 26 -13.89 -15.13 11.79
CA ASN A 26 -14.70 -13.92 12.03
C ASN A 26 -15.41 -13.36 10.78
N GLU A 27 -15.78 -14.20 9.82
CA GLU A 27 -16.51 -13.77 8.61
C GLU A 27 -18.03 -13.59 8.78
N SER A 28 -18.62 -13.73 9.95
CA SER A 28 -20.09 -13.74 10.06
C SER A 28 -20.74 -12.69 10.98
N ALA A 29 -20.03 -11.69 11.50
CA ALA A 29 -20.67 -10.74 12.43
C ALA A 29 -20.17 -9.28 12.42
N GLU A 30 -19.38 -8.84 11.47
CA GLU A 30 -19.12 -7.40 11.28
C GLU A 30 -19.66 -6.91 9.93
N GLN A 31 -20.94 -6.56 9.93
CA GLN A 31 -21.45 -5.60 8.94
C GLN A 31 -20.63 -4.34 9.07
N GLY A 32 -19.75 -4.12 8.07
CA GLY A 32 -18.72 -3.11 8.08
C GLY A 32 -19.21 -1.74 8.52
N LYS A 33 -18.51 -1.14 9.47
CA LYS A 33 -18.55 0.31 9.68
C LYS A 33 -18.11 0.93 8.36
N THR A 34 -19.07 1.50 7.65
CA THR A 34 -18.79 2.16 6.38
C THR A 34 -18.40 3.61 6.65
N LEU A 35 -17.36 4.11 5.97
CA LEU A 35 -17.13 5.56 5.79
C LEU A 35 -18.37 6.28 5.20
N GLN A 36 -19.50 5.61 5.09
CA GLN A 36 -20.62 5.91 4.19
C GLN A 36 -21.71 6.80 4.76
N SER A 37 -21.80 7.01 6.06
CA SER A 37 -22.86 7.88 6.60
C SER A 37 -22.31 8.86 7.60
N ASN A 38 -22.61 10.14 7.39
CA ASN A 38 -22.59 11.11 8.47
C ASN A 38 -23.69 10.77 9.48
N GLN A 39 -23.71 11.38 10.65
CA GLN A 39 -24.75 11.21 11.68
C GLN A 39 -26.20 11.50 11.19
N ARG A 40 -26.38 11.95 9.94
CA ARG A 40 -27.67 12.24 9.28
C ARG A 40 -28.09 11.25 8.21
N GLY A 41 -27.31 10.17 7.95
CA GLY A 41 -27.67 9.14 6.97
C GLY A 41 -27.36 9.48 5.50
N ASP A 42 -26.78 10.64 5.20
CA ASP A 42 -26.39 11.04 3.86
C ASP A 42 -25.07 10.39 3.45
N SER A 43 -24.92 10.04 2.18
CA SER A 43 -23.67 9.54 1.59
C SER A 43 -22.61 10.65 1.62
N PHE A 44 -21.55 10.45 2.40
CA PHE A 44 -20.48 11.43 2.57
C PHE A 44 -19.14 10.85 2.11
N PHE A 45 -18.57 11.40 1.03
CA PHE A 45 -17.26 11.06 0.55
C PHE A 45 -16.28 12.18 0.92
N PRO A 46 -15.35 11.97 1.89
CA PRO A 46 -14.38 13.01 2.26
C PRO A 46 -13.46 13.34 1.09
N VAL A 47 -13.47 14.58 0.67
CA VAL A 47 -12.46 15.16 -0.22
C VAL A 47 -11.82 16.31 0.52
N ALA A 48 -10.63 16.05 1.03
CA ALA A 48 -9.94 16.89 1.99
C ALA A 48 -8.71 17.57 1.40
N VAL A 49 -8.30 18.64 2.04
CA VAL A 49 -6.98 19.24 1.92
C VAL A 49 -6.30 19.26 3.28
N TRP A 50 -4.97 19.03 3.33
CA TRP A 50 -4.21 19.25 4.55
C TRP A 50 -4.14 20.75 4.84
N TYR A 51 -4.50 21.14 6.07
CA TYR A 51 -4.55 22.53 6.52
C TYR A 51 -4.00 22.65 7.93
N SER A 52 -3.04 23.53 8.13
CA SER A 52 -2.27 23.69 9.36
C SER A 52 -2.69 24.91 10.22
N GLY A 53 -3.84 25.48 9.96
CA GLY A 53 -4.21 26.76 10.58
C GLY A 53 -3.50 27.96 9.97
N GLY A 54 -2.93 27.83 8.76
CA GLY A 54 -2.14 28.84 8.06
C GLY A 54 -1.10 28.17 7.15
N LYS A 55 0.12 28.68 7.16
CA LYS A 55 1.23 28.29 6.29
C LYS A 55 2.33 27.53 7.03
N ALA A 56 2.04 26.94 8.18
CA ALA A 56 3.03 26.35 9.04
C ALA A 56 3.56 25.00 8.51
N ARG A 57 4.80 24.69 8.89
CA ARG A 57 5.36 23.36 8.83
C ARG A 57 5.58 22.80 10.23
N ALA A 58 6.08 23.65 11.13
CA ALA A 58 6.25 23.36 12.55
C ALA A 58 5.93 24.63 13.35
N PRO A 59 5.05 24.59 14.34
CA PRO A 59 4.21 23.43 14.66
C PRO A 59 3.26 23.06 13.52
N MET A 60 2.85 21.78 13.47
CA MET A 60 2.01 21.24 12.38
C MET A 60 0.60 21.84 12.35
N LEU A 61 0.10 22.34 13.47
CA LEU A 61 -1.04 23.23 13.59
C LEU A 61 -0.55 24.51 14.26
N GLU A 62 -0.73 25.65 13.60
CA GLU A 62 -0.20 26.94 14.09
C GLU A 62 -0.72 27.30 15.48
N SER A 63 0.14 28.00 16.24
CA SER A 63 -0.27 28.63 17.48
C SER A 63 -1.22 29.78 17.22
N ILE A 64 -2.18 30.01 18.13
CA ILE A 64 -3.20 31.04 17.97
C ILE A 64 -2.59 32.42 18.19
N THR A 65 -2.89 33.34 17.28
CA THR A 65 -2.67 34.78 17.40
C THR A 65 -4.02 35.53 17.50
N ALA A 66 -4.01 36.82 17.72
CA ALA A 66 -5.20 37.63 17.72
C ALA A 66 -5.94 37.61 16.35
N GLU A 67 -5.21 37.43 15.27
CA GLU A 67 -5.74 37.41 13.91
C GLU A 67 -6.20 36.01 13.46
N SER A 68 -5.73 34.95 14.10
CA SER A 68 -6.01 33.55 13.69
C SER A 68 -7.49 33.26 13.48
N PRO A 69 -8.43 33.70 14.36
CA PRO A 69 -9.86 33.39 14.15
C PRO A 69 -10.41 33.93 12.82
N ALA A 70 -10.01 35.12 12.43
CA ALA A 70 -10.46 35.76 11.19
C ALA A 70 -9.77 35.14 9.96
N LEU A 71 -8.43 34.94 10.01
CA LEU A 71 -7.64 34.40 8.92
C LEU A 71 -8.00 32.93 8.64
N TRP A 72 -8.09 32.10 9.68
CA TRP A 72 -8.45 30.69 9.51
C TRP A 72 -9.89 30.53 9.00
N LYS A 73 -10.84 31.38 9.48
CA LYS A 73 -12.19 31.35 8.94
C LYS A 73 -12.22 31.69 7.45
N GLN A 74 -11.49 32.71 7.03
CA GLN A 74 -11.38 33.08 5.62
C GLN A 74 -10.78 31.94 4.77
N ASP A 75 -9.76 31.25 5.27
CA ASP A 75 -9.16 30.11 4.59
C ASP A 75 -10.15 28.94 4.47
N LEU A 76 -10.85 28.60 5.57
CA LEU A 76 -11.86 27.53 5.55
C LEU A 76 -13.02 27.85 4.61
N GLU A 77 -13.48 29.11 4.56
CA GLU A 77 -14.48 29.58 3.60
C GLU A 77 -13.98 29.45 2.16
N LYS A 78 -12.69 29.75 1.91
CA LYS A 78 -12.04 29.57 0.61
C LYS A 78 -11.97 28.09 0.21
N ILE A 79 -11.55 27.20 1.15
CA ILE A 79 -11.52 25.74 0.95
C ILE A 79 -12.92 25.22 0.61
N LYS A 80 -13.93 25.63 1.39
CA LYS A 80 -15.34 25.26 1.14
C LYS A 80 -15.85 25.79 -0.19
N GLY A 81 -15.53 27.05 -0.51
CA GLY A 81 -15.91 27.72 -1.76
C GLY A 81 -15.32 27.05 -3.02
N LEU A 82 -14.14 26.46 -2.93
CA LEU A 82 -13.56 25.64 -3.99
C LEU A 82 -14.34 24.34 -4.22
N GLY A 83 -15.00 23.80 -3.19
CA GLY A 83 -15.76 22.56 -3.29
C GLY A 83 -15.29 21.43 -2.40
N PHE A 84 -14.25 21.62 -1.59
CA PHE A 84 -13.85 20.65 -0.60
C PHE A 84 -14.86 20.58 0.55
N ASN A 85 -14.99 19.40 1.17
CA ASN A 85 -15.93 19.19 2.29
C ASN A 85 -15.21 18.82 3.61
N THR A 86 -13.91 18.64 3.57
CA THR A 86 -13.11 18.17 4.69
C THR A 86 -11.75 18.86 4.71
N VAL A 87 -11.19 19.07 5.88
CA VAL A 87 -9.77 19.39 6.10
C VAL A 87 -9.12 18.31 6.93
N ARG A 88 -7.85 18.02 6.69
CA ARG A 88 -7.01 17.19 7.56
C ARG A 88 -6.00 18.08 8.26
N THR A 89 -5.81 17.86 9.55
CA THR A 89 -4.81 18.60 10.34
C THR A 89 -4.03 17.68 11.25
N TRP A 90 -2.88 18.16 11.72
CA TRP A 90 -2.02 17.41 12.63
C TRP A 90 -1.93 18.15 13.97
N VAL A 91 -2.01 17.38 15.06
CA VAL A 91 -1.81 17.87 16.42
C VAL A 91 -0.46 17.37 16.90
N GLU A 92 0.46 18.28 17.11
CA GLU A 92 1.84 17.98 17.50
C GLU A 92 1.96 17.78 19.00
N TRP A 93 2.58 16.67 19.43
CA TRP A 93 2.66 16.33 20.85
C TRP A 93 3.49 17.33 21.65
N ASN A 94 4.64 17.77 21.11
CA ASN A 94 5.50 18.77 21.75
C ASN A 94 4.76 20.08 22.09
N VAL A 95 3.86 20.51 21.22
CA VAL A 95 3.05 21.72 21.43
C VAL A 95 1.82 21.44 22.29
N GLY A 96 1.19 20.28 22.08
CA GLY A 96 -0.04 19.88 22.76
C GLY A 96 0.15 19.47 24.21
N GLU A 97 1.33 19.03 24.63
CA GLU A 97 1.69 18.64 26.01
C GLU A 97 3.13 19.01 26.33
N PRO A 98 3.48 20.33 26.38
CA PRO A 98 4.86 20.77 26.61
C PRO A 98 5.41 20.37 27.99
N GLU A 99 4.56 20.20 28.98
CA GLU A 99 4.84 19.65 30.30
C GLU A 99 3.88 18.49 30.60
N GLU A 100 4.36 17.47 31.32
CA GLU A 100 3.57 16.27 31.61
C GLU A 100 2.22 16.60 32.25
N GLY A 101 1.11 16.22 31.58
CA GLY A 101 -0.26 16.44 32.04
C GLY A 101 -0.77 17.86 31.87
N GLN A 102 -0.02 18.74 31.19
CA GLN A 102 -0.48 20.09 30.86
C GLN A 102 -0.79 20.17 29.36
N TYR A 103 -2.07 20.12 29.03
CA TYR A 103 -2.53 20.05 27.66
C TYR A 103 -2.91 21.43 27.11
N HIS A 104 -2.43 21.74 25.91
CA HIS A 104 -2.67 22.98 25.16
C HIS A 104 -3.24 22.63 23.77
N LEU A 105 -4.54 22.50 23.67
CA LEU A 105 -5.28 22.11 22.48
C LEU A 105 -6.22 23.20 21.94
N GLU A 106 -6.03 24.45 22.38
CA GLU A 106 -6.87 25.59 22.04
C GLU A 106 -6.87 25.89 20.52
N ASN A 107 -5.76 25.62 19.84
CA ASN A 107 -5.66 25.74 18.39
C ASN A 107 -6.52 24.69 17.67
N LEU A 108 -6.60 23.48 18.18
CA LEU A 108 -7.51 22.45 17.68
C LEU A 108 -8.97 22.82 17.92
N ASP A 109 -9.30 23.37 19.10
CA ASP A 109 -10.63 23.90 19.42
C ASP A 109 -11.06 24.98 18.44
N LEU A 110 -10.17 25.93 18.18
CA LEU A 110 -10.43 26.99 17.22
C LEU A 110 -10.73 26.44 15.83
N LEU A 111 -9.91 25.50 15.35
CA LEU A 111 -10.09 24.88 14.04
C LEU A 111 -11.43 24.13 13.95
N LEU A 112 -11.75 23.30 14.96
CA LEU A 112 -12.98 22.51 14.98
C LEU A 112 -14.23 23.43 15.01
N ARG A 113 -14.19 24.48 15.82
CA ARG A 113 -15.29 25.46 15.89
C ARG A 113 -15.50 26.17 14.56
N LEU A 114 -14.43 26.69 13.95
CA LEU A 114 -14.52 27.41 12.68
C LEU A 114 -14.95 26.46 11.54
N ALA A 115 -14.46 25.22 11.54
CA ALA A 115 -14.88 24.21 10.56
C ALA A 115 -16.38 23.89 10.68
N ASP A 116 -16.92 23.77 11.90
CA ASP A 116 -18.36 23.59 12.13
C ASP A 116 -19.18 24.79 11.62
N GLU A 117 -18.73 26.03 11.92
CA GLU A 117 -19.37 27.25 11.43
C GLU A 117 -19.44 27.33 9.90
N VAL A 118 -18.37 26.91 9.21
CA VAL A 118 -18.28 26.91 7.74
C VAL A 118 -18.96 25.68 7.12
N GLY A 119 -19.17 24.62 7.89
CA GLY A 119 -19.76 23.35 7.44
C GLY A 119 -18.74 22.43 6.75
N LEU A 120 -17.51 22.42 7.23
CA LEU A 120 -16.45 21.47 6.90
C LEU A 120 -16.35 20.39 7.96
N ARG A 121 -15.79 19.22 7.57
CA ARG A 121 -15.38 18.18 8.50
C ARG A 121 -13.88 18.22 8.72
N VAL A 122 -13.41 17.64 9.84
CA VAL A 122 -12.00 17.62 10.21
C VAL A 122 -11.56 16.19 10.47
N ILE A 123 -10.49 15.76 9.78
CA ILE A 123 -9.73 14.55 10.10
C ILE A 123 -8.53 15.00 10.94
N VAL A 124 -8.33 14.36 12.08
CA VAL A 124 -7.26 14.72 13.02
C VAL A 124 -6.20 13.61 13.03
N GLN A 125 -4.94 14.01 12.89
CA GLN A 125 -3.78 13.18 13.14
C GLN A 125 -3.06 13.66 14.40
N VAL A 126 -2.59 12.71 15.22
CA VAL A 126 -1.71 12.99 16.34
C VAL A 126 -0.26 12.72 15.91
N TYR A 127 0.56 13.77 15.88
CA TYR A 127 1.96 13.71 15.45
C TYR A 127 2.88 13.61 16.67
N VAL A 128 3.33 12.39 16.96
CA VAL A 128 4.10 12.08 18.18
C VAL A 128 5.61 12.00 17.95
N ASP A 129 6.06 12.06 16.69
CA ASP A 129 7.50 12.09 16.38
C ASP A 129 8.13 13.41 16.86
N SER A 130 7.34 14.49 16.95
CA SER A 130 7.70 15.71 17.67
C SER A 130 7.32 15.56 19.14
N ALA A 131 8.20 14.95 19.91
CA ALA A 131 7.96 14.64 21.33
C ALA A 131 8.45 15.76 22.25
N PRO A 132 7.75 16.03 23.38
CA PRO A 132 8.19 17.04 24.34
C PRO A 132 9.41 16.61 25.14
N GLU A 133 10.22 17.58 25.57
CA GLU A 133 11.49 17.38 26.27
C GLU A 133 11.34 16.64 27.62
N TRP A 134 10.18 16.75 28.27
CA TRP A 134 9.95 16.07 29.54
C TRP A 134 10.00 14.54 29.40
N VAL A 135 9.65 13.99 28.22
CA VAL A 135 9.69 12.54 27.96
C VAL A 135 11.12 12.01 28.05
N GLY A 136 12.10 12.69 27.41
CA GLY A 136 13.50 12.29 27.47
C GLY A 136 14.13 12.49 28.85
N LYS A 137 13.70 13.51 29.59
CA LYS A 137 14.12 13.71 30.97
C LYS A 137 13.60 12.61 31.90
N LYS A 138 12.35 12.16 31.71
CA LYS A 138 11.72 11.12 32.49
C LYS A 138 12.19 9.71 32.12
N TYR A 139 12.46 9.48 30.82
CA TYR A 139 12.85 8.20 30.27
C TYR A 139 14.16 8.31 29.46
N PRO A 140 15.31 8.50 30.14
CA PRO A 140 16.59 8.74 29.45
C PRO A 140 17.11 7.54 28.65
N ASP A 141 16.60 6.33 28.90
CA ASP A 141 16.87 5.11 28.15
C ASP A 141 15.85 4.83 27.03
N GLY A 142 14.91 5.76 26.81
CA GLY A 142 13.88 5.69 25.77
C GLY A 142 14.32 6.21 24.38
N HIS A 143 15.59 6.56 24.18
CA HIS A 143 16.07 7.01 22.88
C HIS A 143 16.13 5.88 21.83
N TYR A 144 15.89 6.23 20.57
CA TYR A 144 16.22 5.33 19.47
C TYR A 144 17.72 5.05 19.45
N THR A 145 18.08 3.81 19.17
CA THR A 145 19.48 3.37 19.07
C THR A 145 19.68 2.70 17.72
N ALA A 146 20.63 3.19 16.94
CA ALA A 146 21.01 2.62 15.66
C ALA A 146 21.77 1.29 15.82
N GLN A 147 21.93 0.55 14.73
CA GLN A 147 22.66 -0.72 14.72
C GLN A 147 24.13 -0.62 15.15
N ASP A 148 24.75 0.55 14.98
CA ASP A 148 26.11 0.84 15.42
C ASP A 148 26.22 1.28 16.91
N GLY A 149 25.06 1.38 17.58
CA GLY A 149 24.95 1.79 18.98
C GLY A 149 24.78 3.30 19.17
N GLN A 150 24.73 4.09 18.09
CA GLN A 150 24.49 5.52 18.20
C GLN A 150 23.06 5.79 18.69
N GLN A 151 22.93 6.56 19.78
CA GLN A 151 21.64 7.07 20.21
C GLN A 151 21.23 8.28 19.39
N ILE A 152 19.94 8.35 19.03
CA ILE A 152 19.36 9.45 18.27
C ILE A 152 18.70 10.40 19.27
N PRO A 153 19.21 11.64 19.40
CA PRO A 153 18.55 12.64 20.23
C PRO A 153 17.20 13.03 19.61
N SER A 154 16.20 13.22 20.45
CA SER A 154 14.95 13.82 20.02
C SER A 154 15.14 15.32 19.81
N GLN A 155 14.76 15.79 18.61
CA GLN A 155 14.67 17.23 18.31
C GLN A 155 13.42 17.37 17.48
N ALA A 156 12.48 18.03 17.45
CA ALA A 156 11.29 18.07 16.60
C ALA A 156 10.90 16.72 15.90
N ALA A 157 11.83 15.83 15.68
CA ALA A 157 11.73 14.45 15.24
C ALA A 157 13.07 13.72 15.53
N PRO A 158 13.10 12.41 15.75
CA PRO A 158 12.04 11.40 15.60
C PRO A 158 11.27 11.09 16.88
N GLY A 159 11.40 11.86 17.93
CA GLY A 159 10.84 11.52 19.24
C GLY A 159 11.62 10.43 19.97
N TYR A 160 10.91 9.55 20.67
CA TYR A 160 11.49 8.50 21.48
C TYR A 160 10.95 7.12 21.09
N CYS A 161 11.71 6.07 21.40
CA CYS A 161 11.40 4.72 20.99
C CYS A 161 10.09 4.21 21.62
N PHE A 162 9.13 3.91 20.80
CA PHE A 162 7.81 3.42 21.22
C PHE A 162 7.84 2.04 21.88
N ASP A 163 8.94 1.28 21.77
CA ASP A 163 9.12 0.02 22.48
C ASP A 163 9.40 0.23 23.96
N HIS A 164 9.91 1.39 24.36
CA HIS A 164 10.11 1.71 25.77
C HIS A 164 8.76 1.87 26.47
N ARG A 165 8.51 1.09 27.52
CA ARG A 165 7.19 1.02 28.19
C ARG A 165 6.65 2.38 28.63
N GLY A 166 7.50 3.21 29.24
CA GLY A 166 7.11 4.53 29.75
C GLY A 166 6.79 5.50 28.60
N VAL A 167 7.60 5.49 27.54
CA VAL A 167 7.36 6.28 26.33
C VAL A 167 6.02 5.87 25.68
N ARG A 168 5.80 4.55 25.50
CA ARG A 168 4.53 4.03 24.96
C ARG A 168 3.33 4.50 25.76
N GLN A 169 3.40 4.42 27.11
CA GLN A 169 2.31 4.89 27.98
C GLN A 169 2.05 6.38 27.81
N ALA A 170 3.09 7.21 27.72
CA ALA A 170 2.97 8.64 27.52
C ALA A 170 2.34 8.97 26.13
N VAL A 171 2.84 8.35 25.06
CA VAL A 171 2.28 8.50 23.69
C VAL A 171 0.79 8.13 23.67
N LEU A 172 0.43 6.94 24.17
CA LEU A 172 -0.97 6.47 24.16
C LEU A 172 -1.86 7.32 25.06
N GLY A 173 -1.31 7.86 26.17
CA GLY A 173 -2.00 8.83 27.03
C GLY A 173 -2.36 10.11 26.27
N PHE A 174 -1.44 10.65 25.48
CA PHE A 174 -1.70 11.83 24.66
C PHE A 174 -2.74 11.53 23.56
N PHE A 175 -2.69 10.39 22.88
CA PHE A 175 -3.75 9.96 21.95
C PHE A 175 -5.12 9.93 22.62
N GLN A 176 -5.21 9.38 23.84
CA GLN A 176 -6.47 9.33 24.59
C GLN A 176 -6.97 10.71 25.02
N GLU A 177 -6.06 11.64 25.36
CA GLU A 177 -6.46 13.01 25.72
C GLU A 177 -6.99 13.76 24.51
N VAL A 178 -6.30 13.73 23.38
CA VAL A 178 -6.82 14.31 22.14
C VAL A 178 -8.17 13.68 21.78
N ALA A 179 -8.34 12.36 21.99
CA ALA A 179 -9.60 11.67 21.71
C ALA A 179 -10.76 12.20 22.61
N ARG A 180 -10.55 12.39 23.92
CA ARG A 180 -11.55 12.99 24.81
C ARG A 180 -11.93 14.40 24.34
N HIS A 181 -10.95 15.14 23.88
CA HIS A 181 -11.10 16.53 23.46
C HIS A 181 -11.98 16.67 22.21
N VAL A 182 -11.78 15.83 21.19
CA VAL A 182 -12.45 15.97 19.88
C VAL A 182 -13.75 15.19 19.73
N ALA A 183 -13.97 14.12 20.52
CA ALA A 183 -15.07 13.17 20.34
C ALA A 183 -16.48 13.81 20.35
N GLY A 184 -16.65 14.93 21.04
CA GLY A 184 -17.91 15.70 21.10
C GLY A 184 -18.11 16.73 20.00
N SER A 185 -17.11 16.98 19.16
CA SER A 185 -17.18 18.01 18.11
C SER A 185 -17.99 17.55 16.91
N ARG A 186 -18.95 18.37 16.45
CA ARG A 186 -19.73 18.08 15.23
C ARG A 186 -18.92 18.17 13.96
N ALA A 187 -17.83 18.92 13.95
CA ALA A 187 -16.92 19.03 12.82
C ALA A 187 -16.00 17.81 12.73
N PHE A 188 -15.69 17.14 13.85
CA PHE A 188 -14.80 16.01 13.84
C PHE A 188 -15.39 14.85 13.04
N TYR A 189 -14.59 14.31 12.11
CA TYR A 189 -15.00 13.21 11.23
C TYR A 189 -14.34 11.88 11.58
N GLY A 190 -13.04 11.90 11.88
CA GLY A 190 -12.30 10.70 12.17
C GLY A 190 -10.80 10.93 12.28
N TRP A 191 -10.09 9.85 12.44
CA TRP A 191 -8.68 9.80 12.80
C TRP A 191 -7.79 9.40 11.62
N ASP A 192 -6.62 10.02 11.52
CA ASP A 192 -5.47 9.48 10.84
C ASP A 192 -4.39 9.21 11.91
N LEU A 193 -4.20 7.93 12.26
CA LEU A 193 -3.46 7.58 13.48
C LEU A 193 -1.95 7.59 13.31
N TRP A 194 -1.47 7.43 12.08
CA TRP A 194 -0.05 7.47 11.77
C TRP A 194 0.13 7.70 10.29
N SER A 195 0.66 8.86 9.92
CA SER A 195 1.08 9.13 8.55
C SER A 195 2.37 8.38 8.28
N GLU A 196 2.38 7.57 7.24
CA GLU A 196 3.56 6.89 6.72
C GLU A 196 4.34 6.11 7.79
N PRO A 197 3.71 5.08 8.43
CA PRO A 197 4.35 4.30 9.48
C PRO A 197 5.73 3.77 9.06
N ALA A 198 6.75 4.12 9.83
CA ALA A 198 8.11 3.67 9.63
C ALA A 198 8.84 3.50 10.98
N ALA A 199 9.97 2.80 10.93
CA ALA A 199 10.82 2.59 12.10
C ALA A 199 11.29 3.90 12.72
N LEU A 200 11.67 4.80 11.86
CA LEU A 200 12.18 6.12 12.19
C LEU A 200 11.83 7.07 11.04
N ASN A 201 10.88 7.95 11.27
CA ASN A 201 10.52 8.97 10.29
C ASN A 201 11.39 10.22 10.45
N TRP A 202 11.72 10.87 9.32
CA TRP A 202 12.22 12.25 9.24
C TRP A 202 13.60 12.53 9.85
N ALA A 203 14.29 11.55 10.46
CA ALA A 203 15.58 11.74 11.10
C ALA A 203 16.79 11.20 10.30
N ARG A 204 16.59 10.80 9.05
CA ARG A 204 17.66 10.17 8.24
C ARG A 204 18.59 11.16 7.57
N ILE A 205 18.21 12.42 7.50
CA ILE A 205 18.98 13.46 6.83
C ILE A 205 20.29 13.67 7.59
N GLY A 206 21.41 13.34 6.94
CA GLY A 206 22.75 13.48 7.52
C GLY A 206 23.39 12.18 8.04
N TYR A 207 22.67 11.04 8.08
CA TYR A 207 23.31 9.75 8.28
C TYR A 207 24.06 9.30 7.02
N LYS A 208 25.30 8.86 7.20
CA LYS A 208 26.16 8.41 6.09
C LYS A 208 25.77 7.03 5.54
N SER A 209 25.06 6.24 6.33
CA SER A 209 24.49 4.95 5.95
C SER A 209 23.03 4.93 6.37
N GLU A 210 22.22 4.15 5.71
CA GLU A 210 20.82 3.95 6.08
C GLU A 210 20.77 3.04 7.32
N PRO A 211 20.70 3.60 8.54
CA PRO A 211 20.81 2.82 9.75
C PRO A 211 19.51 2.06 10.01
N MET A 212 19.63 0.81 10.43
CA MET A 212 18.49 0.05 10.95
C MET A 212 18.18 0.51 12.40
N PHE A 213 16.91 0.52 12.75
CA PHE A 213 16.37 0.84 14.07
C PHE A 213 15.30 -0.17 14.50
N CYS A 214 15.05 -0.38 15.82
CA CYS A 214 15.77 0.20 16.94
C CYS A 214 16.51 -0.91 17.68
N TYR A 215 17.73 -0.62 18.13
CA TYR A 215 18.58 -1.55 18.88
C TYR A 215 18.67 -1.17 20.37
N CYS A 216 17.72 -0.38 20.90
CA CYS A 216 17.64 -0.08 22.31
C CYS A 216 17.25 -1.34 23.13
N PRO A 217 17.54 -1.38 24.43
CA PRO A 217 17.23 -2.55 25.27
C PRO A 217 15.77 -3.00 25.19
N SER A 218 14.83 -2.07 25.14
CA SER A 218 13.38 -2.35 25.05
C SER A 218 13.00 -3.02 23.72
N SER A 219 13.55 -2.56 22.60
CA SER A 219 13.33 -3.17 21.29
C SER A 219 13.92 -4.56 21.21
N MET A 220 15.12 -4.75 21.75
CA MET A 220 15.75 -6.08 21.80
C MET A 220 14.95 -7.07 22.65
N GLU A 221 14.41 -6.64 23.80
CA GLU A 221 13.58 -7.52 24.63
C GLU A 221 12.27 -7.88 23.91
N ARG A 222 11.63 -6.92 23.25
CA ARG A 222 10.41 -7.18 22.45
C ARG A 222 10.67 -8.17 21.31
N PHE A 223 11.81 -8.06 20.65
CA PHE A 223 12.25 -9.02 19.64
C PHE A 223 12.45 -10.43 20.23
N ARG A 224 13.09 -10.56 21.38
CA ARG A 224 13.25 -11.84 22.08
C ARG A 224 11.89 -12.48 22.44
N ILE A 225 10.91 -11.68 22.85
CA ILE A 225 9.55 -12.16 23.12
C ILE A 225 8.92 -12.73 21.84
N TRP A 226 9.05 -12.03 20.72
CA TRP A 226 8.57 -12.50 19.43
C TRP A 226 9.26 -13.81 18.99
N LEU A 227 10.58 -13.89 19.14
CA LEU A 227 11.33 -15.12 18.84
C LEU A 227 10.91 -16.30 19.72
N LYS A 228 10.64 -16.05 21.01
CA LYS A 228 10.08 -17.09 21.92
C LYS A 228 8.72 -17.59 21.40
N GLY A 229 7.88 -16.69 20.88
CA GLY A 229 6.62 -17.07 20.23
C GLY A 229 6.84 -17.92 18.98
N LYS A 230 7.79 -17.51 18.11
CA LYS A 230 8.08 -18.19 16.84
C LYS A 230 8.72 -19.57 17.03
N TYR A 231 9.74 -19.68 17.87
CA TYR A 231 10.54 -20.89 18.02
C TYR A 231 10.15 -21.77 19.24
N GLY A 232 9.50 -21.20 20.23
CA GLY A 232 9.12 -21.87 21.48
C GLY A 232 10.31 -22.12 22.41
N THR A 233 11.40 -22.73 21.92
CA THR A 233 12.60 -23.07 22.71
C THR A 233 13.86 -22.47 22.14
N LEU A 234 14.86 -22.25 23.04
CA LEU A 234 16.17 -21.75 22.64
C LEU A 234 16.92 -22.75 21.71
N ASP A 235 16.73 -24.03 21.91
CA ASP A 235 17.36 -25.07 21.08
C ASP A 235 16.84 -25.01 19.62
N ARG A 236 15.54 -24.79 19.41
CA ARG A 236 14.99 -24.60 18.08
C ARG A 236 15.49 -23.34 17.40
N LEU A 237 15.62 -22.24 18.14
CA LEU A 237 16.23 -21.01 17.63
C LEU A 237 17.70 -21.25 17.29
N ASN A 238 18.47 -21.90 18.16
CA ASN A 238 19.86 -22.24 17.91
C ASN A 238 20.03 -23.08 16.64
N GLN A 239 19.17 -24.06 16.45
CA GLN A 239 19.15 -24.86 15.23
C GLN A 239 18.86 -24.03 14.00
N ALA A 240 17.84 -23.16 14.04
CA ALA A 240 17.45 -22.33 12.90
C ALA A 240 18.49 -21.28 12.54
N TRP A 241 19.14 -20.67 13.54
CA TRP A 241 20.13 -19.61 13.34
C TRP A 241 21.58 -20.15 13.23
N HIS A 242 21.79 -21.45 13.34
CA HIS A 242 23.13 -22.06 13.46
C HIS A 242 23.97 -21.41 14.55
N ARG A 243 23.39 -21.26 15.75
CA ARG A 243 24.01 -20.66 16.94
C ARG A 243 24.02 -21.64 18.11
N THR A 244 24.73 -21.25 19.16
CA THR A 244 24.88 -22.05 20.40
C THR A 244 24.65 -21.19 21.63
N PHE A 245 23.60 -20.36 21.61
CA PHE A 245 23.22 -19.55 22.76
C PHE A 245 22.87 -20.44 23.94
N THR A 246 23.31 -20.06 25.13
CA THR A 246 23.02 -20.77 26.42
C THR A 246 21.88 -20.11 27.20
N GLY A 247 21.40 -18.92 26.74
CA GLY A 247 20.28 -18.19 27.32
C GLY A 247 19.72 -17.15 26.39
N TRP A 248 18.42 -16.87 26.51
CA TRP A 248 17.72 -15.87 25.71
C TRP A 248 18.31 -14.46 25.77
N SER A 249 18.98 -14.13 26.89
CA SER A 249 19.65 -12.83 27.06
C SER A 249 20.81 -12.60 26.09
N GLN A 250 21.38 -13.68 25.51
CA GLN A 250 22.43 -13.61 24.51
C GLN A 250 21.91 -13.39 23.08
N VAL A 251 20.60 -13.56 22.88
CA VAL A 251 20.00 -13.42 21.56
C VAL A 251 19.81 -11.93 21.27
N GLU A 252 20.46 -11.46 20.22
CA GLU A 252 20.34 -10.10 19.71
C GLU A 252 20.05 -10.12 18.20
N PRO A 253 19.36 -9.08 17.65
CA PRO A 253 19.24 -8.94 16.23
C PRO A 253 20.60 -8.69 15.58
N PRO A 254 20.80 -9.14 14.34
CA PRO A 254 22.07 -8.93 13.63
C PRO A 254 22.28 -7.44 13.36
N ARG A 255 23.54 -7.01 13.48
CA ARG A 255 23.96 -5.63 13.19
C ARG A 255 24.58 -5.49 11.82
N TYR A 256 25.04 -6.59 11.26
CA TYR A 256 25.70 -6.71 9.95
C TYR A 256 25.23 -7.95 9.25
N GLY A 257 25.24 -7.91 7.91
CA GLY A 257 25.07 -9.08 7.08
C GLY A 257 26.25 -10.07 7.24
N THR A 258 25.96 -11.36 7.11
CA THR A 258 26.97 -12.42 7.13
C THR A 258 26.74 -13.42 6.01
N ILE A 259 27.81 -13.98 5.47
CA ILE A 259 27.73 -15.03 4.43
C ILE A 259 27.33 -16.41 4.98
N LEU A 260 27.21 -16.57 6.30
CA LEU A 260 26.98 -17.87 6.92
C LEU A 260 25.51 -18.26 6.98
N THR A 261 24.63 -17.31 7.24
CA THR A 261 23.19 -17.52 7.31
C THR A 261 22.44 -16.18 7.21
N TYR A 262 21.24 -16.22 6.66
CA TYR A 262 20.32 -15.07 6.61
C TYR A 262 19.24 -15.15 7.66
N THR A 263 19.08 -16.26 8.39
CA THR A 263 17.91 -16.54 9.23
C THR A 263 17.69 -15.49 10.32
N ASP A 264 18.75 -15.07 11.00
CA ASP A 264 18.67 -14.04 12.06
C ASP A 264 18.27 -12.67 11.50
N PHE A 265 18.78 -12.32 10.31
CA PHE A 265 18.44 -11.09 9.61
C PHE A 265 17.00 -11.10 9.07
N MET A 266 16.58 -12.21 8.46
CA MET A 266 15.21 -12.39 7.99
C MET A 266 14.22 -12.30 9.15
N ASP A 267 14.52 -12.95 10.27
CA ASP A 267 13.69 -12.86 11.48
C ASP A 267 13.56 -11.44 12.00
N TRP A 268 14.64 -10.66 12.02
CA TRP A 268 14.61 -9.27 12.45
C TRP A 268 13.72 -8.42 11.53
N ARG A 269 13.85 -8.57 10.23
CA ARG A 269 13.06 -7.80 9.26
C ARG A 269 11.59 -8.21 9.23
N ILE A 270 11.30 -9.51 9.31
CA ILE A 270 9.92 -10.01 9.42
C ILE A 270 9.26 -9.48 10.71
N TYR A 271 9.95 -9.62 11.84
CA TYR A 271 9.48 -9.09 13.13
C TYR A 271 9.14 -7.60 13.02
N TYR A 272 9.98 -6.84 12.33
CA TYR A 272 9.82 -5.40 12.26
C TYR A 272 8.53 -4.98 11.53
N GLY A 273 8.15 -5.66 10.47
CA GLY A 273 6.88 -5.43 9.80
C GLY A 273 5.67 -5.69 10.72
N TYR A 274 5.69 -6.79 11.47
CA TYR A 274 4.66 -7.10 12.46
C TYR A 274 4.66 -6.09 13.62
N LYS A 275 5.84 -5.66 14.07
CA LYS A 275 5.96 -4.65 15.11
C LYS A 275 5.30 -3.33 14.73
N LEU A 276 5.51 -2.85 13.50
CA LEU A 276 4.87 -1.62 13.03
C LEU A 276 3.34 -1.73 13.01
N ALA A 277 2.82 -2.89 12.60
CA ALA A 277 1.38 -3.15 12.65
C ALA A 277 0.82 -3.16 14.07
N GLU A 278 1.54 -3.78 15.03
CA GLU A 278 1.16 -3.77 16.44
C GLU A 278 1.25 -2.36 17.06
N ASP A 279 2.23 -1.56 16.66
CA ASP A 279 2.39 -0.18 17.13
C ASP A 279 1.24 0.72 16.59
N LEU A 280 0.84 0.54 15.33
CA LEU A 280 -0.34 1.20 14.78
C LEU A 280 -1.61 0.72 15.48
N LYS A 281 -1.76 -0.59 15.69
CA LYS A 281 -2.91 -1.15 16.42
C LYS A 281 -3.00 -0.60 17.85
N SER A 282 -1.89 -0.44 18.54
CA SER A 282 -1.86 0.12 19.90
C SER A 282 -2.42 1.55 19.94
N ARG A 283 -2.12 2.38 18.93
CA ARG A 283 -2.68 3.73 18.78
C ARG A 283 -4.20 3.66 18.50
N ASN A 284 -4.60 2.75 17.61
CA ASN A 284 -6.02 2.52 17.31
C ASN A 284 -6.79 2.11 18.57
N ASP A 285 -6.28 1.14 19.32
CA ASP A 285 -6.94 0.63 20.51
C ASP A 285 -7.05 1.73 21.61
N ALA A 286 -6.01 2.57 21.75
CA ALA A 286 -6.02 3.69 22.68
C ALA A 286 -7.10 4.73 22.35
N VAL A 287 -7.24 5.07 21.06
CA VAL A 287 -8.28 5.99 20.59
C VAL A 287 -9.66 5.36 20.69
N LYS A 288 -9.83 4.10 20.23
CA LYS A 288 -11.13 3.40 20.27
C LYS A 288 -11.64 3.14 21.69
N ALA A 289 -10.77 3.10 22.68
CA ALA A 289 -11.17 3.02 24.10
C ALA A 289 -11.93 4.27 24.57
N ILE A 290 -11.69 5.40 23.95
CA ILE A 290 -12.35 6.69 24.26
C ILE A 290 -13.42 7.02 23.23
N ASP A 291 -13.12 6.82 21.96
CA ASP A 291 -13.97 7.15 20.81
C ASP A 291 -14.17 5.91 19.92
N PRO A 292 -15.12 5.03 20.26
CA PRO A 292 -15.37 3.80 19.50
C PRO A 292 -16.11 4.02 18.17
N HIS A 293 -16.64 5.23 17.95
CA HIS A 293 -17.59 5.49 16.85
C HIS A 293 -16.95 6.10 15.62
N HIS A 294 -16.00 7.01 15.77
CA HIS A 294 -15.36 7.63 14.62
C HIS A 294 -14.37 6.67 13.94
N VAL A 295 -14.27 6.84 12.64
CA VAL A 295 -13.41 6.02 11.79
C VAL A 295 -11.93 6.29 12.05
N THR A 296 -11.13 5.24 11.99
CA THR A 296 -9.68 5.32 12.10
C THR A 296 -9.02 4.95 10.77
N THR A 297 -8.04 5.73 10.38
CA THR A 297 -7.26 5.53 9.16
C THR A 297 -5.76 5.58 9.43
N SER A 298 -4.98 5.10 8.50
CA SER A 298 -3.55 5.27 8.36
C SER A 298 -3.16 5.00 6.91
N HIS A 299 -1.95 5.36 6.50
CA HIS A 299 -1.53 5.18 5.11
C HIS A 299 -0.02 5.01 5.00
N ALA A 300 0.42 4.17 4.09
CA ALA A 300 1.82 3.98 3.76
C ALA A 300 2.36 5.14 2.90
N PRO A 301 3.66 5.45 2.94
CA PRO A 301 4.27 6.47 2.06
C PRO A 301 4.20 6.09 0.58
N ASN A 302 4.18 4.82 0.29
CA ASN A 302 3.94 4.20 -1.01
C ASN A 302 3.50 2.77 -0.74
N PRO A 303 2.75 2.11 -1.65
CA PRO A 303 2.40 0.71 -1.46
C PRO A 303 3.64 -0.15 -1.26
N SER A 304 3.73 -0.79 -0.11
CA SER A 304 4.86 -1.65 0.26
C SER A 304 4.44 -3.13 0.32
N PRO A 305 5.37 -4.08 0.23
CA PRO A 305 6.83 -3.89 0.16
C PRO A 305 7.36 -3.62 -1.25
N LEU A 306 6.56 -3.72 -2.31
CA LEU A 306 7.07 -3.67 -3.69
C LEU A 306 7.54 -2.26 -4.10
N VAL A 307 6.68 -1.24 -3.96
CA VAL A 307 7.00 0.10 -4.46
C VAL A 307 7.94 0.85 -3.52
N ARG A 308 7.80 0.62 -2.21
CA ARG A 308 8.61 1.29 -1.19
C ARG A 308 10.06 0.84 -1.19
N THR A 309 10.35 -0.43 -1.42
CA THR A 309 11.72 -0.96 -1.45
C THR A 309 12.63 -0.27 -2.48
N LEU A 310 12.04 0.38 -3.50
CA LEU A 310 12.80 1.21 -4.44
C LEU A 310 13.34 2.50 -3.79
N ALA A 311 12.60 3.05 -2.82
CA ALA A 311 12.97 4.29 -2.15
C ALA A 311 13.75 4.02 -0.86
N ASP A 312 13.39 2.96 -0.14
CA ASP A 312 13.95 2.61 1.16
C ASP A 312 14.06 1.10 1.36
N PRO A 313 15.20 0.52 0.99
CA PRO A 313 15.41 -0.93 1.05
C PRO A 313 15.48 -1.48 2.48
N TYR A 314 15.70 -0.62 3.48
CA TYR A 314 15.83 -1.04 4.88
C TYR A 314 14.54 -0.92 5.68
N ASP A 315 13.50 -0.28 5.10
CA ASP A 315 12.19 -0.23 5.74
C ASP A 315 11.40 -1.53 5.46
N PRO A 316 11.16 -2.33 6.48
CA PRO A 316 10.43 -3.59 6.34
C PRO A 316 8.92 -3.42 6.52
N SER A 317 8.37 -2.21 6.41
CA SER A 317 6.94 -2.00 6.51
C SER A 317 6.18 -2.83 5.46
N ASP A 318 5.04 -3.37 5.84
CA ASP A 318 4.23 -4.25 5.00
C ASP A 318 2.75 -3.89 5.16
N ASP A 319 2.17 -3.32 4.12
CA ASP A 319 0.78 -2.86 4.11
C ASP A 319 -0.20 -4.01 4.30
N TYR A 320 0.13 -5.19 3.79
CA TYR A 320 -0.70 -6.39 3.95
C TYR A 320 -0.78 -6.85 5.41
N VAL A 321 0.21 -6.50 6.22
CA VAL A 321 0.19 -6.74 7.67
C VAL A 321 -0.50 -5.59 8.40
N MET A 322 -0.22 -4.34 8.02
CA MET A 322 -0.72 -3.14 8.70
C MET A 322 -2.21 -2.84 8.45
N LYS A 323 -2.77 -3.25 7.31
CA LYS A 323 -4.15 -2.94 6.91
C LYS A 323 -5.24 -3.32 7.92
N ASN A 324 -4.97 -4.28 8.80
CA ASN A 324 -5.91 -4.75 9.81
C ASN A 324 -5.78 -4.01 11.15
N SER A 325 -4.88 -3.04 11.25
CA SER A 325 -4.62 -2.27 12.48
C SER A 325 -5.54 -1.07 12.65
N VAL A 326 -6.26 -0.68 11.59
CA VAL A 326 -7.20 0.46 11.54
C VAL A 326 -8.45 0.10 10.73
N ASP A 327 -9.50 0.93 10.77
CA ASP A 327 -10.72 0.70 9.99
C ASP A 327 -10.44 0.78 8.46
N PHE A 328 -9.64 1.76 8.01
CA PHE A 328 -9.21 1.90 6.61
C PHE A 328 -7.72 2.25 6.53
N PHE A 329 -6.97 1.38 5.89
CA PHE A 329 -5.57 1.63 5.55
C PHE A 329 -5.47 2.10 4.09
N GLY A 330 -4.40 2.80 3.74
CA GLY A 330 -4.23 3.32 2.39
C GLY A 330 -2.81 3.72 2.04
N THR A 331 -2.66 4.76 1.25
CA THR A 331 -1.36 5.17 0.71
C THR A 331 -1.23 6.68 0.57
N SER A 332 0.02 7.17 0.61
CA SER A 332 0.44 8.42 -0.02
C SER A 332 0.71 8.19 -1.51
N PHE A 333 0.63 9.25 -2.31
CA PHE A 333 0.84 9.17 -3.75
C PHE A 333 1.52 10.42 -4.28
N TYR A 334 2.83 10.31 -4.55
CA TYR A 334 3.70 11.42 -4.94
C TYR A 334 4.47 11.17 -6.24
N PRO A 335 3.82 11.10 -7.40
CA PRO A 335 4.47 10.73 -8.67
C PRO A 335 5.51 11.72 -9.18
N LYS A 336 5.47 12.97 -8.74
CA LYS A 336 6.34 14.06 -9.19
C LYS A 336 7.08 14.72 -8.02
N LEU A 337 7.53 13.91 -7.06
CA LEU A 337 8.07 14.36 -5.78
C LEU A 337 9.40 15.09 -5.92
N THR A 338 10.28 14.60 -6.79
CA THR A 338 11.66 15.07 -6.95
C THR A 338 11.95 15.51 -8.39
N ALA A 339 13.22 15.53 -8.79
CA ALA A 339 13.63 15.91 -10.13
C ALA A 339 12.92 15.10 -11.24
N PRO A 340 12.73 15.69 -12.44
CA PRO A 340 11.92 15.07 -13.51
C PRO A 340 12.32 13.65 -13.88
N GLU A 341 13.61 13.32 -13.81
CA GLU A 341 14.15 11.99 -14.11
C GLU A 341 13.70 10.90 -13.12
N HIS A 342 13.19 11.30 -11.96
CA HIS A 342 12.66 10.40 -10.93
C HIS A 342 11.13 10.36 -10.88
N ASN A 343 10.47 11.06 -11.80
CA ASN A 343 9.01 10.99 -11.90
C ASN A 343 8.56 9.54 -12.15
N TRP A 344 7.45 9.18 -11.52
CA TRP A 344 6.90 7.85 -11.75
C TRP A 344 6.38 7.71 -13.18
N THR A 345 6.77 6.64 -13.84
CA THR A 345 6.19 6.27 -15.12
C THR A 345 4.69 5.96 -14.98
N LEU A 346 3.97 5.90 -16.10
CA LEU A 346 2.55 5.52 -16.10
C LEU A 346 2.36 4.15 -15.45
N GLU A 347 3.19 3.18 -15.82
CA GLU A 347 3.11 1.80 -15.33
C GLU A 347 3.30 1.74 -13.81
N ARG A 348 4.27 2.51 -13.27
CA ARG A 348 4.48 2.59 -11.82
C ARG A 348 3.29 3.21 -11.10
N ARG A 349 2.69 4.27 -11.66
CA ARG A 349 1.51 4.92 -11.09
C ARG A 349 0.32 3.96 -11.02
N VAL A 350 0.05 3.27 -12.13
CA VAL A 350 -1.07 2.34 -12.23
C VAL A 350 -0.85 1.12 -11.32
N LEU A 351 0.35 0.54 -11.32
CA LEU A 351 0.71 -0.56 -10.40
C LEU A 351 0.51 -0.15 -8.93
N ALA A 352 0.95 1.03 -8.53
CA ALA A 352 0.78 1.52 -7.17
C ALA A 352 -0.69 1.63 -6.76
N MET A 353 -1.56 2.11 -7.67
CA MET A 353 -3.00 2.19 -7.44
C MET A 353 -3.65 0.80 -7.36
N ASP A 354 -3.31 -0.11 -8.27
CA ASP A 354 -3.86 -1.47 -8.30
C ASP A 354 -3.38 -2.29 -7.09
N LEU A 355 -2.13 -2.12 -6.67
CA LEU A 355 -1.57 -2.74 -5.46
C LEU A 355 -2.32 -2.28 -4.20
N THR A 356 -2.61 -0.97 -4.08
CA THR A 356 -3.37 -0.42 -2.95
C THR A 356 -4.79 -0.99 -2.88
N ASN A 357 -5.47 -1.12 -4.03
CA ASN A 357 -6.78 -1.76 -4.08
C ASN A 357 -6.70 -3.25 -3.70
N SER A 358 -5.77 -3.98 -4.27
CA SER A 358 -5.58 -5.43 -4.03
C SER A 358 -5.30 -5.71 -2.56
N MET A 359 -4.44 -4.90 -1.92
CA MET A 359 -4.13 -5.00 -0.50
C MET A 359 -5.40 -4.97 0.37
N THR A 360 -6.39 -4.15 0.02
CA THR A 360 -7.63 -4.04 0.79
C THR A 360 -8.69 -5.09 0.44
N ALA A 361 -8.41 -5.96 -0.51
CA ALA A 361 -9.37 -6.97 -1.01
C ALA A 361 -10.76 -6.37 -1.38
N GLY A 362 -10.74 -5.18 -2.00
CA GLY A 362 -11.95 -4.48 -2.44
C GLY A 362 -12.78 -3.80 -1.36
N ARG A 363 -12.36 -3.82 -0.07
CA ARG A 363 -13.07 -3.10 1.01
C ARG A 363 -13.04 -1.58 0.87
N GLY A 364 -12.12 -1.08 0.05
CA GLY A 364 -11.82 0.34 -0.11
C GLY A 364 -10.66 0.80 0.76
N PHE A 365 -10.07 1.94 0.39
CA PHE A 365 -8.86 2.46 1.02
C PHE A 365 -8.91 3.98 1.20
N TYR A 366 -7.99 4.48 2.02
CA TYR A 366 -7.77 5.89 2.30
C TYR A 366 -6.60 6.42 1.48
N VAL A 367 -6.79 7.53 0.77
CA VAL A 367 -5.68 8.28 0.18
C VAL A 367 -5.29 9.36 1.18
N GLY A 368 -4.30 9.05 2.02
CA GLY A 368 -3.89 9.91 3.12
C GLY A 368 -3.17 11.15 2.65
N GLU A 369 -2.40 11.04 1.57
CA GLU A 369 -1.72 12.17 0.95
C GLU A 369 -1.65 12.00 -0.57
N LEU A 370 -2.32 12.89 -1.29
CA LEU A 370 -2.23 13.01 -2.74
C LEU A 370 -1.47 14.29 -3.08
N GLN A 371 -0.36 14.16 -3.78
CA GLN A 371 0.46 15.30 -4.19
C GLN A 371 -0.36 16.36 -4.91
N SER A 372 -0.35 17.61 -4.44
CA SER A 372 -1.12 18.72 -5.03
C SER A 372 -0.28 19.89 -5.54
N GLY A 373 1.00 19.92 -5.22
CA GLY A 373 1.99 20.86 -5.74
C GLY A 373 3.32 20.18 -6.03
N TYR A 374 4.29 20.92 -6.55
CA TYR A 374 5.63 20.37 -6.73
C TYR A 374 6.26 20.03 -5.36
N GLY A 375 7.01 18.93 -5.31
CA GLY A 375 7.77 18.57 -4.12
C GLY A 375 8.97 19.50 -3.91
N VAL A 376 9.37 19.65 -2.65
CA VAL A 376 10.61 20.35 -2.29
C VAL A 376 11.35 19.52 -1.25
N HIS A 377 12.63 19.28 -1.48
CA HIS A 377 13.54 18.64 -0.55
C HIS A 377 14.81 19.50 -0.40
N GLY A 378 14.85 20.33 0.64
CA GLY A 378 15.90 21.34 0.81
C GLY A 378 15.88 22.36 -0.34
N THR A 379 16.86 22.30 -1.23
CA THR A 379 16.94 23.15 -2.43
C THR A 379 16.55 22.44 -3.73
N THR A 380 16.20 21.16 -3.67
CA THR A 380 15.74 20.41 -4.83
C THR A 380 14.25 20.62 -5.01
N ILE A 381 13.86 21.07 -6.21
CA ILE A 381 12.47 21.35 -6.57
C ILE A 381 12.00 20.24 -7.52
N GLY A 382 10.85 19.65 -7.21
CA GLY A 382 10.22 18.62 -8.02
C GLY A 382 9.51 19.16 -9.25
N THR A 383 8.96 18.25 -10.05
CA THR A 383 8.20 18.60 -11.25
C THR A 383 6.85 19.24 -10.88
N PRO A 384 6.41 20.30 -11.58
CA PRO A 384 5.10 20.87 -11.37
C PRO A 384 3.96 19.86 -11.57
N VAL A 385 2.99 19.90 -10.67
CA VAL A 385 1.72 19.15 -10.80
C VAL A 385 0.74 19.98 -11.61
N THR A 386 0.14 19.38 -12.62
CA THR A 386 -0.84 20.02 -13.53
C THR A 386 -2.28 19.69 -13.11
N PRO A 387 -3.29 20.44 -13.59
CA PRO A 387 -4.70 20.06 -13.44
C PRO A 387 -5.02 18.65 -13.95
N GLY A 388 -4.46 18.26 -15.11
CA GLY A 388 -4.61 16.92 -15.67
C GLY A 388 -4.00 15.82 -14.80
N ASP A 389 -2.87 16.06 -14.14
CA ASP A 389 -2.31 15.13 -13.17
C ASP A 389 -3.32 14.87 -12.03
N LEU A 390 -3.87 15.94 -11.44
CA LEU A 390 -4.84 15.80 -10.34
C LEU A 390 -6.10 15.07 -10.79
N GLU A 391 -6.56 15.31 -12.00
CA GLU A 391 -7.72 14.61 -12.57
C GLU A 391 -7.45 13.11 -12.73
N LEU A 392 -6.36 12.75 -13.41
CA LEU A 392 -5.99 11.35 -13.64
C LEU A 392 -5.70 10.61 -12.33
N TRP A 393 -4.99 11.23 -11.39
CA TRP A 393 -4.64 10.57 -10.14
C TRP A 393 -5.85 10.40 -9.23
N THR A 394 -6.67 11.44 -9.07
CA THR A 394 -7.86 11.38 -8.20
C THR A 394 -8.86 10.36 -8.70
N TRP A 395 -9.25 10.44 -9.98
CA TRP A 395 -10.20 9.48 -10.54
C TRP A 395 -9.61 8.08 -10.68
N GLY A 396 -8.28 7.97 -10.90
CA GLY A 396 -7.56 6.72 -10.88
C GLY A 396 -7.69 6.01 -9.53
N MET A 397 -7.55 6.73 -8.41
CA MET A 397 -7.76 6.20 -7.07
C MET A 397 -9.23 5.88 -6.80
N VAL A 398 -10.15 6.78 -7.16
CA VAL A 398 -11.60 6.59 -6.97
C VAL A 398 -12.10 5.37 -7.73
N SER A 399 -11.68 5.20 -8.98
CA SER A 399 -12.09 4.04 -9.82
C SER A 399 -11.60 2.69 -9.27
N ARG A 400 -10.61 2.71 -8.39
CA ARG A 400 -10.07 1.53 -7.71
C ARG A 400 -10.58 1.34 -6.29
N GLY A 401 -11.55 2.19 -5.86
CA GLY A 401 -12.22 2.01 -4.58
C GLY A 401 -11.71 2.89 -3.45
N ALA A 402 -11.00 3.98 -3.73
CA ALA A 402 -10.74 4.99 -2.69
C ALA A 402 -12.04 5.49 -2.07
N ARG A 403 -12.06 5.64 -0.74
CA ARG A 403 -13.22 6.07 0.06
C ARG A 403 -13.04 7.46 0.64
N ALA A 404 -11.83 7.99 0.61
CA ALA A 404 -11.51 9.36 0.96
C ALA A 404 -10.25 9.78 0.20
N ILE A 405 -10.17 11.05 -0.17
CA ILE A 405 -9.00 11.67 -0.81
C ILE A 405 -8.57 12.85 0.04
N ASN A 406 -7.28 12.92 0.38
CA ASN A 406 -6.69 14.07 1.03
C ASN A 406 -5.52 14.62 0.21
N TYR A 407 -5.66 15.85 -0.27
CA TYR A 407 -4.59 16.54 -1.01
C TYR A 407 -3.58 17.16 -0.04
N TYR A 408 -2.30 16.91 -0.28
CA TYR A 408 -1.20 17.49 0.48
C TYR A 408 -0.46 18.50 -0.39
N ALA A 409 -0.59 19.84 -0.14
CA ALA A 409 -1.30 20.51 0.93
C ALA A 409 -2.07 21.72 0.38
N PHE A 410 -2.93 22.36 1.19
CA PHE A 410 -3.63 23.58 0.75
C PHE A 410 -2.65 24.72 0.50
N TYR A 411 -1.92 25.17 1.55
CA TYR A 411 -0.81 26.10 1.42
C TYR A 411 0.51 25.36 1.16
N PRO A 412 1.46 25.99 0.44
CA PRO A 412 2.86 25.54 0.46
C PRO A 412 3.42 25.58 1.88
N MET A 413 4.32 24.65 2.18
CA MET A 413 5.02 24.64 3.46
C MET A 413 5.78 25.96 3.65
N ASN A 414 5.69 26.55 4.85
CA ASN A 414 6.30 27.84 5.14
C ASN A 414 7.75 27.72 5.65
N ALA A 415 8.09 26.60 6.24
CA ALA A 415 9.38 26.41 6.88
C ALA A 415 9.90 24.97 6.74
N GLY A 416 11.18 24.79 7.01
CA GLY A 416 11.84 23.50 7.08
C GLY A 416 12.28 22.96 5.72
N TYR A 417 12.53 21.66 5.68
CA TYR A 417 13.08 20.93 4.54
C TYR A 417 12.20 20.98 3.28
N GLU A 418 10.88 21.18 3.46
CA GLU A 418 9.89 21.25 2.39
C GLU A 418 9.42 22.67 2.06
N SER A 419 10.16 23.70 2.49
CA SER A 419 9.78 25.11 2.31
C SER A 419 9.42 25.46 0.87
N GLY A 420 8.20 25.99 0.67
CA GLY A 420 7.67 26.41 -0.62
C GLY A 420 7.01 25.28 -1.42
N GLY A 421 7.11 24.02 -0.97
CA GLY A 421 6.60 22.86 -1.67
C GLY A 421 5.15 22.49 -1.35
N TYR A 422 4.60 21.58 -2.15
CA TYR A 422 3.33 20.85 -2.02
C TYR A 422 2.05 21.68 -2.12
N GLY A 423 2.12 22.99 -2.10
CA GLY A 423 0.92 23.85 -2.08
C GLY A 423 0.02 23.69 -3.29
N MET A 424 -1.27 23.52 -3.04
CA MET A 424 -2.31 23.58 -4.05
C MET A 424 -2.55 25.03 -4.53
N ILE A 425 -2.43 25.99 -3.61
CA ILE A 425 -2.48 27.43 -3.87
C ILE A 425 -1.09 28.06 -3.75
N ASN A 426 -0.97 29.34 -4.04
CA ASN A 426 0.28 30.08 -3.87
C ASN A 426 0.55 30.49 -2.42
N LEU A 427 1.80 30.81 -2.06
CA LEU A 427 2.18 31.25 -0.72
C LEU A 427 1.48 32.53 -0.26
N ASP A 428 1.12 33.42 -1.20
CA ASP A 428 0.34 34.63 -0.92
C ASP A 428 -1.15 34.39 -0.72
N GLY A 429 -1.60 33.13 -0.83
CA GLY A 429 -3.01 32.73 -0.69
C GLY A 429 -3.85 32.89 -1.96
N SER A 430 -3.23 33.29 -3.08
CA SER A 430 -3.93 33.36 -4.38
C SER A 430 -4.19 31.97 -4.96
N LEU A 431 -5.35 31.81 -5.60
CA LEU A 431 -5.78 30.53 -6.18
C LEU A 431 -5.04 30.24 -7.48
N THR A 432 -4.61 29.00 -7.64
CA THR A 432 -4.03 28.45 -8.88
C THR A 432 -5.10 27.80 -9.76
N GLU A 433 -4.77 27.48 -11.00
CA GLU A 433 -5.61 26.68 -11.88
C GLU A 433 -5.84 25.27 -11.28
N ARG A 434 -4.79 24.62 -10.73
CA ARG A 434 -4.91 23.31 -10.07
C ARG A 434 -5.89 23.34 -8.90
N SER A 435 -5.90 24.40 -8.08
CA SER A 435 -6.83 24.48 -6.93
C SER A 435 -8.29 24.58 -7.36
N ARG A 436 -8.57 25.29 -8.45
CA ARG A 436 -9.93 25.37 -9.00
C ARG A 436 -10.36 24.04 -9.57
N HIS A 437 -9.48 23.41 -10.36
CA HIS A 437 -9.76 22.11 -10.99
C HIS A 437 -9.94 20.99 -9.94
N ALA A 438 -9.08 20.92 -8.91
CA ALA A 438 -9.26 19.98 -7.80
C ALA A 438 -10.59 20.19 -7.06
N GLY A 439 -11.01 21.45 -6.91
CA GLY A 439 -12.32 21.78 -6.35
C GLY A 439 -13.49 21.28 -7.21
N GLU A 440 -13.39 21.40 -8.54
CA GLU A 440 -14.38 20.84 -9.47
C GLU A 440 -14.47 19.31 -9.38
N ILE A 441 -13.32 18.63 -9.30
CA ILE A 441 -13.26 17.18 -9.06
C ILE A 441 -13.95 16.82 -7.74
N ALA A 442 -13.66 17.57 -6.67
CA ALA A 442 -14.28 17.36 -5.35
C ALA A 442 -15.80 17.49 -5.39
N GLN A 443 -16.33 18.49 -6.11
CA GLN A 443 -17.77 18.67 -6.29
C GLN A 443 -18.40 17.52 -7.06
N ARG A 444 -17.76 17.03 -8.14
CA ARG A 444 -18.24 15.89 -8.93
C ARG A 444 -18.26 14.59 -8.13
N ILE A 445 -17.24 14.34 -7.31
CA ILE A 445 -17.21 13.19 -6.40
C ILE A 445 -18.40 13.27 -5.43
N GLN A 446 -18.65 14.43 -4.79
CA GLN A 446 -19.74 14.60 -3.84
C GLN A 446 -21.11 14.42 -4.50
N GLN A 447 -21.32 14.95 -5.71
CA GLN A 447 -22.56 14.80 -6.47
C GLN A 447 -22.88 13.35 -6.86
N ASN A 448 -21.88 12.46 -6.85
CA ASN A 448 -22.00 11.06 -7.21
C ASN A 448 -21.67 10.12 -6.03
N ALA A 449 -21.49 10.67 -4.81
CA ALA A 449 -21.05 9.91 -3.65
C ALA A 449 -22.00 8.75 -3.29
N ASP A 450 -23.30 8.92 -3.54
CA ASP A 450 -24.33 7.90 -3.32
C ASP A 450 -24.04 6.58 -4.02
N LEU A 451 -23.63 6.64 -5.28
CA LEU A 451 -23.31 5.46 -6.07
C LEU A 451 -21.83 5.05 -5.92
N LEU A 452 -20.89 6.03 -5.87
CA LEU A 452 -19.46 5.75 -5.71
C LEU A 452 -19.16 4.94 -4.45
N LEU A 453 -19.76 5.32 -3.31
CA LEU A 453 -19.55 4.64 -2.03
C LEU A 453 -20.13 3.22 -1.98
N GLN A 454 -21.16 2.94 -2.78
CA GLN A 454 -21.79 1.62 -2.87
C GLN A 454 -21.17 0.72 -3.95
N SER A 455 -20.33 1.29 -4.82
CA SER A 455 -19.68 0.58 -5.91
C SER A 455 -18.32 0.00 -5.49
N HIS A 456 -17.99 -1.13 -6.10
CA HIS A 456 -16.67 -1.78 -5.98
C HIS A 456 -16.02 -1.84 -7.35
N ALA A 457 -14.70 -1.77 -7.40
CA ALA A 457 -13.95 -2.01 -8.63
C ALA A 457 -14.30 -3.37 -9.23
N GLU A 458 -14.23 -3.49 -10.56
CA GLU A 458 -14.45 -4.76 -11.23
C GLU A 458 -13.47 -5.81 -10.73
N ARG A 459 -13.95 -7.04 -10.51
CA ARG A 459 -13.10 -8.14 -10.03
C ARG A 459 -12.12 -8.57 -11.13
N ALA A 460 -10.87 -8.74 -10.76
CA ALA A 460 -9.86 -9.31 -11.63
C ALA A 460 -10.06 -10.83 -11.78
N GLU A 461 -9.80 -11.35 -12.98
CA GLU A 461 -9.69 -12.78 -13.25
C GLU A 461 -8.23 -13.26 -13.23
N VAL A 462 -7.28 -12.33 -13.14
CA VAL A 462 -5.84 -12.55 -13.09
C VAL A 462 -5.29 -12.06 -11.78
N ALA A 463 -4.45 -12.86 -11.13
CA ALA A 463 -3.65 -12.44 -9.98
C ALA A 463 -2.16 -12.56 -10.28
N ILE A 464 -1.40 -11.57 -9.86
CA ILE A 464 0.07 -11.63 -9.76
C ILE A 464 0.40 -11.79 -8.29
N VAL A 465 1.06 -12.88 -7.92
CA VAL A 465 1.44 -13.18 -6.54
C VAL A 465 2.93 -12.92 -6.35
N PHE A 466 3.28 -12.11 -5.38
CA PHE A 466 4.67 -11.86 -5.01
C PHE A 466 4.99 -12.37 -3.60
N SER A 467 6.20 -12.87 -3.40
CA SER A 467 6.72 -13.19 -2.08
C SER A 467 7.38 -11.96 -1.45
N PRO A 468 6.92 -11.49 -0.29
CA PRO A 468 7.56 -10.38 0.41
C PRO A 468 8.91 -10.74 1.06
N LEU A 469 9.31 -12.00 1.01
CA LEU A 469 10.59 -12.47 1.55
C LEU A 469 11.78 -11.97 0.72
N VAL A 470 11.63 -11.93 -0.61
CA VAL A 470 12.72 -11.51 -1.52
C VAL A 470 13.17 -10.05 -1.25
N PRO A 471 12.28 -9.05 -1.18
CA PRO A 471 12.70 -7.70 -0.83
C PRO A 471 13.22 -7.57 0.60
N LEU A 472 12.79 -8.42 1.54
CA LEU A 472 13.34 -8.43 2.89
C LEU A 472 14.79 -8.95 2.94
N LEU A 473 15.18 -9.83 2.02
CA LEU A 473 16.57 -10.25 1.86
C LEU A 473 17.45 -9.13 1.26
N GLY A 474 16.84 -8.14 0.62
CA GLY A 474 17.53 -7.05 -0.08
C GLY A 474 18.58 -6.32 0.76
N GLY A 475 19.70 -5.97 0.11
CA GLY A 475 20.88 -5.38 0.72
C GLY A 475 22.02 -6.37 0.97
N TYR A 476 21.78 -7.66 0.77
CA TYR A 476 22.82 -8.70 0.85
C TYR A 476 23.40 -9.10 -0.51
N ASP A 477 22.74 -8.78 -1.60
CA ASP A 477 23.27 -9.00 -2.92
C ASP A 477 23.88 -7.74 -3.51
N GLU A 478 25.07 -7.85 -4.01
CA GLU A 478 25.84 -6.76 -4.61
C GLU A 478 25.26 -6.28 -5.95
N GLU A 479 24.35 -7.06 -6.57
CA GLU A 479 23.83 -6.83 -7.92
C GLU A 479 22.40 -6.27 -8.00
N GLY A 480 21.78 -5.94 -6.87
CA GLY A 480 20.48 -5.25 -6.85
C GLY A 480 19.25 -6.12 -7.06
N SER A 481 19.29 -7.42 -6.70
CA SER A 481 18.12 -8.32 -6.79
C SER A 481 16.94 -7.87 -5.92
N ARG A 482 17.18 -6.97 -4.97
CA ARG A 482 16.11 -6.35 -4.17
C ARG A 482 15.01 -5.68 -5.00
N ASN A 483 15.37 -5.17 -6.19
CA ASN A 483 14.41 -4.58 -7.12
C ASN A 483 13.79 -5.61 -8.06
N ALA A 484 14.42 -6.77 -8.22
CA ALA A 484 14.02 -7.77 -9.21
C ALA A 484 12.57 -8.24 -9.06
N ILE A 485 12.08 -8.40 -7.83
CA ILE A 485 10.67 -8.76 -7.60
C ILE A 485 9.72 -7.64 -8.03
N HIS A 486 10.06 -6.38 -7.73
CA HIS A 486 9.28 -5.23 -8.21
C HIS A 486 9.27 -5.18 -9.74
N GLU A 487 10.44 -5.31 -10.36
CA GLU A 487 10.60 -5.27 -11.82
C GLU A 487 9.83 -6.40 -12.50
N ALA A 488 9.90 -7.61 -11.94
CA ALA A 488 9.17 -8.76 -12.46
C ALA A 488 7.64 -8.59 -12.35
N VAL A 489 7.15 -8.14 -11.19
CA VAL A 489 5.72 -7.83 -10.98
C VAL A 489 5.26 -6.70 -11.90
N ALA A 490 6.03 -5.61 -11.98
CA ALA A 490 5.69 -4.45 -12.82
C ALA A 490 5.67 -4.82 -14.31
N GLY A 491 6.60 -5.67 -14.76
CA GLY A 491 6.65 -6.14 -16.13
C GLY A 491 5.44 -6.99 -16.52
N TYR A 492 4.99 -7.91 -15.66
CA TYR A 492 3.74 -8.65 -15.90
C TYR A 492 2.52 -7.73 -15.80
N HIS A 493 2.43 -6.90 -14.76
CA HIS A 493 1.33 -5.96 -14.62
C HIS A 493 1.14 -5.09 -15.86
N ARG A 494 2.25 -4.59 -16.44
CA ARG A 494 2.23 -3.83 -17.67
C ARG A 494 1.63 -4.60 -18.86
N MET A 495 1.96 -5.90 -19.02
CA MET A 495 1.42 -6.73 -20.13
C MET A 495 -0.12 -6.73 -20.13
N PHE A 496 -0.73 -6.87 -18.95
CA PHE A 496 -2.19 -6.89 -18.78
C PHE A 496 -2.81 -5.48 -18.80
N PHE A 497 -2.15 -4.51 -18.17
CA PHE A 497 -2.58 -3.12 -18.19
C PHE A 497 -2.73 -2.56 -19.60
N GLU A 498 -1.76 -2.76 -20.48
CA GLU A 498 -1.79 -2.30 -21.85
C GLU A 498 -2.96 -2.89 -22.67
N ARG A 499 -3.52 -4.01 -22.24
CA ARG A 499 -4.69 -4.66 -22.84
C ARG A 499 -5.98 -4.45 -22.07
N ASN A 500 -5.93 -3.61 -21.04
CA ASN A 500 -7.08 -3.31 -20.19
C ASN A 500 -7.68 -4.55 -19.50
N VAL A 501 -6.85 -5.53 -19.18
CA VAL A 501 -7.23 -6.70 -18.37
C VAL A 501 -6.95 -6.37 -16.92
N PRO A 502 -7.96 -6.33 -16.04
CA PRO A 502 -7.77 -6.08 -14.61
C PRO A 502 -6.90 -7.16 -13.95
N VAL A 503 -6.01 -6.73 -13.05
CA VAL A 503 -5.09 -7.60 -12.31
C VAL A 503 -5.12 -7.23 -10.84
N ASP A 504 -5.21 -8.24 -9.96
CA ASP A 504 -4.92 -8.09 -8.55
C ASP A 504 -3.48 -8.48 -8.26
N VAL A 505 -2.81 -7.72 -7.38
CA VAL A 505 -1.45 -8.02 -6.94
C VAL A 505 -1.51 -8.46 -5.48
N LEU A 506 -1.17 -9.71 -5.22
CA LEU A 506 -1.37 -10.36 -3.94
C LEU A 506 -0.04 -10.65 -3.25
N SER A 507 0.02 -10.43 -1.94
CA SER A 507 1.13 -10.94 -1.13
C SER A 507 0.93 -12.44 -0.88
N SER A 508 1.97 -13.22 -1.07
CA SER A 508 1.92 -14.67 -0.84
C SER A 508 1.56 -15.04 0.60
N ARG A 509 1.83 -14.16 1.57
CA ARG A 509 1.45 -14.36 3.00
C ARG A 509 -0.05 -14.46 3.25
N GLU A 510 -0.89 -13.93 2.36
CA GLU A 510 -2.33 -13.93 2.51
C GLU A 510 -3.03 -15.02 1.70
N LEU A 511 -2.26 -15.85 1.03
CA LEU A 511 -2.82 -16.89 0.17
C LEU A 511 -3.57 -17.93 1.00
N ASN A 512 -4.77 -18.20 0.55
CA ASN A 512 -5.56 -19.36 0.95
C ASN A 512 -6.33 -19.86 -0.27
N ARG A 513 -6.76 -21.09 -0.23
CA ARG A 513 -7.44 -21.73 -1.35
C ARG A 513 -8.68 -20.97 -1.80
N ASP A 514 -9.49 -20.53 -0.86
CA ASP A 514 -10.78 -19.90 -1.17
C ASP A 514 -10.57 -18.54 -1.85
N GLY A 515 -9.59 -17.75 -1.38
CA GLY A 515 -9.22 -16.48 -1.99
C GLY A 515 -8.68 -16.61 -3.40
N LEU A 516 -7.89 -17.66 -3.70
CA LEU A 516 -7.34 -17.88 -5.03
C LEU A 516 -8.37 -18.46 -6.02
N SER A 517 -9.39 -19.16 -5.56
CA SER A 517 -10.38 -19.83 -6.43
C SER A 517 -11.18 -18.91 -7.35
N GLN A 518 -11.19 -17.60 -7.08
CA GLN A 518 -11.83 -16.59 -7.92
C GLN A 518 -11.03 -16.25 -9.18
N TYR A 519 -9.73 -16.52 -9.21
CA TYR A 519 -8.85 -16.20 -10.34
C TYR A 519 -8.79 -17.36 -11.32
N LYS A 520 -8.85 -17.04 -12.61
CA LYS A 520 -8.64 -18.00 -13.69
C LYS A 520 -7.16 -18.24 -13.93
N LEU A 521 -6.34 -17.20 -13.75
CA LEU A 521 -4.89 -17.22 -13.95
C LEU A 521 -4.18 -16.63 -12.72
N VAL A 522 -3.24 -17.38 -12.19
CA VAL A 522 -2.30 -16.92 -11.15
C VAL A 522 -0.89 -16.96 -11.73
N ILE A 523 -0.20 -15.82 -11.64
CA ILE A 523 1.18 -15.64 -12.07
C ILE A 523 2.07 -15.43 -10.86
N VAL A 524 3.16 -16.18 -10.74
CA VAL A 524 4.15 -16.01 -9.66
C VAL A 524 5.49 -15.64 -10.28
N PRO A 525 5.75 -14.34 -10.46
CA PRO A 525 7.03 -13.88 -10.99
C PRO A 525 8.12 -13.94 -9.92
N TYR A 526 9.34 -14.23 -10.34
CA TYR A 526 10.54 -14.25 -9.47
C TYR A 526 10.34 -15.06 -8.17
N PRO A 527 9.93 -16.33 -8.23
CA PRO A 527 9.44 -17.11 -7.09
C PRO A 527 10.57 -17.77 -6.27
N LEU A 528 11.71 -17.11 -6.12
CA LEU A 528 12.93 -17.73 -5.56
C LEU A 528 12.81 -18.11 -4.09
N MET A 529 12.03 -17.33 -3.30
CA MET A 529 11.81 -17.59 -1.88
C MET A 529 10.33 -17.79 -1.61
N LEU A 530 9.98 -18.86 -0.95
CA LEU A 530 8.64 -19.19 -0.52
C LEU A 530 8.67 -19.81 0.88
N THR A 531 7.53 -19.80 1.55
CA THR A 531 7.27 -20.63 2.73
C THR A 531 6.54 -21.91 2.31
N SER A 532 6.54 -22.91 3.19
CA SER A 532 5.78 -24.14 2.99
C SER A 532 4.26 -23.87 2.85
N ASP A 533 3.72 -22.91 3.62
CA ASP A 533 2.29 -22.57 3.59
C ASP A 533 1.91 -21.88 2.26
N GLU A 534 2.73 -20.93 1.79
CA GLU A 534 2.58 -20.26 0.50
C GLU A 534 2.59 -21.27 -0.66
N ALA A 535 3.58 -22.17 -0.64
CA ALA A 535 3.70 -23.23 -1.63
C ALA A 535 2.49 -24.18 -1.62
N SER A 536 1.98 -24.54 -0.44
CA SER A 536 0.80 -25.39 -0.26
C SER A 536 -0.47 -24.73 -0.80
N ALA A 537 -0.69 -23.44 -0.52
CA ALA A 537 -1.86 -22.70 -1.00
C ALA A 537 -1.92 -22.65 -2.54
N LEU A 538 -0.78 -22.42 -3.20
CA LEU A 538 -0.68 -22.42 -4.66
C LEU A 538 -0.88 -23.82 -5.25
N GLN A 539 -0.36 -24.86 -4.59
CA GLN A 539 -0.63 -26.25 -4.97
C GLN A 539 -2.11 -26.61 -4.87
N GLU A 540 -2.78 -26.19 -3.80
CA GLU A 540 -4.22 -26.39 -3.63
C GLU A 540 -5.04 -25.65 -4.70
N TYR A 541 -4.63 -24.46 -5.09
CA TYR A 541 -5.25 -23.71 -6.18
C TYR A 541 -5.23 -24.52 -7.49
N VAL A 542 -4.06 -25.06 -7.89
CA VAL A 542 -3.95 -25.91 -9.09
C VAL A 542 -4.78 -27.18 -8.93
N SER A 543 -4.69 -27.84 -7.78
CA SER A 543 -5.47 -29.06 -7.50
C SER A 543 -6.99 -28.83 -7.63
N GLY A 544 -7.44 -27.60 -7.32
CA GLY A 544 -8.84 -27.17 -7.43
C GLY A 544 -9.32 -26.90 -8.85
N GLY A 545 -8.43 -26.76 -9.81
CA GLY A 545 -8.73 -26.47 -11.23
C GLY A 545 -8.16 -25.15 -11.76
N GLY A 546 -7.32 -24.45 -10.97
CA GLY A 546 -6.68 -23.19 -11.36
C GLY A 546 -5.56 -23.36 -12.40
N HIS A 547 -5.24 -22.27 -13.08
CA HIS A 547 -4.11 -22.18 -14.02
C HIS A 547 -2.98 -21.37 -13.38
N LEU A 548 -1.85 -22.01 -13.13
CA LEU A 548 -0.70 -21.44 -12.45
C LEU A 548 0.49 -21.28 -13.41
N PHE A 549 0.93 -20.06 -13.63
CA PHE A 549 2.14 -19.74 -14.36
C PHE A 549 3.24 -19.28 -13.40
N VAL A 550 4.40 -19.90 -13.44
CA VAL A 550 5.53 -19.64 -12.52
C VAL A 550 6.81 -19.47 -13.31
N GLU A 551 7.61 -18.46 -12.93
CA GLU A 551 8.96 -18.26 -13.48
C GLU A 551 10.00 -19.18 -12.81
N ALA A 552 11.24 -19.07 -13.24
CA ALA A 552 12.35 -19.94 -12.92
C ALA A 552 12.67 -20.07 -11.42
N ARG A 553 13.16 -21.24 -11.06
CA ARG A 553 13.65 -21.68 -9.74
C ARG A 553 12.65 -21.49 -8.61
N PRO A 554 11.40 -21.88 -8.75
CA PRO A 554 10.41 -21.65 -7.70
C PRO A 554 10.76 -22.42 -6.42
N GLY A 555 10.71 -21.68 -5.29
CA GLY A 555 11.01 -22.25 -3.98
C GLY A 555 12.45 -22.76 -3.84
N TRP A 556 13.39 -22.09 -4.49
CA TRP A 556 14.82 -22.43 -4.29
C TRP A 556 15.25 -22.26 -2.84
N ILE A 557 14.75 -21.21 -2.15
CA ILE A 557 15.14 -20.83 -0.79
C ILE A 557 13.89 -20.72 0.07
N ASP A 558 13.93 -21.24 1.29
CA ASP A 558 12.87 -21.06 2.29
C ASP A 558 12.95 -19.69 3.00
N GLU A 559 12.01 -19.42 3.92
CA GLU A 559 11.94 -18.17 4.70
C GLU A 559 13.13 -17.96 5.66
N ARG A 560 13.97 -18.98 5.84
CA ARG A 560 15.18 -18.92 6.67
C ARG A 560 16.43 -18.65 5.84
N GLY A 561 16.30 -18.62 4.50
CA GLY A 561 17.42 -18.51 3.60
C GLY A 561 18.15 -19.84 3.34
N HIS A 562 17.52 -20.99 3.62
CA HIS A 562 18.07 -22.32 3.36
C HIS A 562 17.59 -22.82 2.00
N ALA A 563 18.53 -23.40 1.23
CA ALA A 563 18.20 -23.98 -0.05
C ALA A 563 17.39 -25.27 0.10
N GLU A 564 16.34 -25.41 -0.70
CA GLU A 564 15.61 -26.66 -0.85
C GLU A 564 16.47 -27.74 -1.54
N PRO A 565 16.36 -29.00 -1.12
CA PRO A 565 17.19 -30.07 -1.66
C PRO A 565 16.82 -30.44 -3.11
N LYS A 566 15.66 -30.01 -3.59
CA LYS A 566 15.14 -30.27 -4.93
C LYS A 566 14.44 -29.03 -5.46
N ILE A 567 14.64 -28.68 -6.70
CA ILE A 567 14.02 -27.55 -7.38
C ILE A 567 13.22 -28.09 -8.57
N PRO A 568 11.95 -27.69 -8.72
CA PRO A 568 11.10 -26.84 -7.86
C PRO A 568 10.98 -27.32 -6.42
N GLY A 569 11.11 -26.38 -5.46
CA GLY A 569 11.08 -26.68 -4.02
C GLY A 569 9.70 -27.05 -3.48
N PHE A 570 9.62 -27.37 -2.18
CA PHE A 570 8.36 -27.65 -1.45
C PHE A 570 7.46 -28.71 -2.09
N GLY A 571 8.01 -29.65 -2.87
CA GLY A 571 7.26 -30.70 -3.55
C GLY A 571 6.58 -30.26 -4.85
N TRP A 572 6.88 -29.07 -5.37
CA TRP A 572 6.35 -28.55 -6.63
C TRP A 572 6.89 -29.30 -7.88
N ASP A 573 7.98 -30.07 -7.73
CA ASP A 573 8.40 -31.06 -8.72
C ASP A 573 7.23 -31.93 -9.19
N LYS A 574 6.28 -32.26 -8.30
CA LYS A 574 5.08 -33.05 -8.63
C LYS A 574 4.03 -32.24 -9.39
N ILE A 575 3.91 -30.93 -9.11
CA ILE A 575 2.96 -30.06 -9.81
C ILE A 575 3.39 -29.87 -11.25
N PHE A 576 4.67 -29.61 -11.47
CA PHE A 576 5.23 -29.37 -12.80
C PHE A 576 5.64 -30.67 -13.51
N GLY A 577 5.83 -31.78 -12.79
CA GLY A 577 6.37 -33.03 -13.33
C GLY A 577 7.83 -32.93 -13.76
N LEU A 578 8.58 -32.02 -13.15
CA LEU A 578 9.93 -31.59 -13.56
C LEU A 578 10.87 -31.49 -12.38
N ARG A 579 12.16 -31.68 -12.64
CA ARG A 579 13.25 -31.38 -11.72
C ARG A 579 14.32 -30.56 -12.43
N GLU A 580 14.88 -29.55 -11.76
CA GLU A 580 16.03 -28.80 -12.27
C GLU A 580 17.20 -29.74 -12.53
N LYS A 581 17.77 -29.64 -13.73
CA LYS A 581 18.94 -30.35 -14.13
C LYS A 581 20.19 -29.46 -14.04
N GLN A 582 20.09 -28.25 -14.58
CA GLN A 582 21.12 -27.22 -14.54
C GLN A 582 20.59 -25.85 -14.92
N ILE A 583 21.39 -24.82 -14.61
CA ILE A 583 21.19 -23.45 -14.99
C ILE A 583 22.31 -23.03 -15.95
N ILE A 584 21.95 -22.34 -17.03
CA ILE A 584 22.86 -21.71 -17.96
C ILE A 584 22.70 -20.19 -17.87
N PRO A 585 23.67 -19.46 -17.29
CA PRO A 585 23.63 -18.00 -17.22
C PRO A 585 23.66 -17.36 -18.62
N GLY A 586 23.02 -16.18 -18.75
CA GLY A 586 23.05 -15.38 -19.96
C GLY A 586 22.30 -14.06 -19.75
N LYS A 587 22.48 -13.09 -20.65
CA LYS A 587 21.83 -11.78 -20.50
C LYS A 587 20.40 -11.81 -21.01
N GLU A 588 20.23 -12.22 -22.26
CA GLU A 588 18.93 -12.30 -22.94
C GLU A 588 18.84 -13.54 -23.81
N PHE A 589 17.63 -14.04 -23.98
CA PHE A 589 17.31 -15.21 -24.79
C PHE A 589 16.06 -14.97 -25.61
N ASP A 590 16.09 -15.37 -26.91
CA ASP A 590 14.89 -15.32 -27.76
C ASP A 590 14.02 -16.56 -27.50
N VAL A 591 12.77 -16.32 -27.16
CA VAL A 591 11.77 -17.35 -26.85
C VAL A 591 10.70 -17.41 -27.94
N SER A 592 10.35 -18.62 -28.32
CA SER A 592 9.24 -18.92 -29.22
C SER A 592 8.17 -19.73 -28.47
N TRP A 593 6.94 -19.21 -28.39
CA TRP A 593 5.80 -19.89 -27.75
C TRP A 593 4.56 -19.73 -28.64
N ALA A 594 4.13 -20.82 -29.28
CA ALA A 594 3.15 -20.76 -30.35
C ALA A 594 3.54 -19.69 -31.39
N ASP A 595 2.67 -18.70 -31.68
CA ASP A 595 2.96 -17.59 -32.58
C ASP A 595 3.68 -16.41 -31.90
N ALA A 596 3.80 -16.43 -30.58
CA ALA A 596 4.48 -15.38 -29.82
C ALA A 596 6.01 -15.48 -29.93
N ARG A 597 6.66 -14.34 -30.05
CA ARG A 597 8.11 -14.19 -30.03
C ARG A 597 8.45 -13.08 -29.06
N PHE A 598 9.26 -13.38 -28.06
CA PHE A 598 9.66 -12.43 -27.01
C PHE A 598 11.04 -12.80 -26.44
N LYS A 599 11.55 -11.95 -25.57
CA LYS A 599 12.81 -12.20 -24.87
C LYS A 599 12.58 -12.57 -23.41
N ALA A 600 13.52 -13.31 -22.85
CA ALA A 600 13.67 -13.57 -21.43
C ALA A 600 15.12 -13.30 -21.02
N MET A 601 15.42 -13.26 -19.72
CA MET A 601 16.73 -12.84 -19.23
C MET A 601 17.29 -13.66 -18.08
N LYS A 602 18.53 -13.33 -17.66
CA LYS A 602 19.33 -13.83 -16.54
C LYS A 602 19.88 -15.25 -16.75
N PHE A 603 19.03 -16.25 -16.89
CA PHE A 603 19.47 -17.64 -17.11
C PHE A 603 18.38 -18.50 -17.75
N GLN A 604 18.83 -19.64 -18.28
CA GLN A 604 17.98 -20.72 -18.75
C GLN A 604 18.04 -21.86 -17.75
N GLU A 605 16.88 -22.21 -17.18
CA GLU A 605 16.74 -23.40 -16.35
C GLU A 605 16.37 -24.59 -17.24
N GLN A 606 17.17 -25.65 -17.19
CA GLN A 606 16.92 -26.89 -17.91
C GLN A 606 16.42 -27.96 -16.96
N PHE A 607 15.49 -28.79 -17.44
CA PHE A 607 14.76 -29.75 -16.62
C PHE A 607 14.97 -31.19 -17.05
N GLU A 608 14.89 -32.09 -16.07
CA GLU A 608 14.60 -33.52 -16.28
C GLU A 608 13.08 -33.71 -16.10
N VAL A 609 12.47 -34.44 -17.04
CA VAL A 609 11.05 -34.77 -17.00
C VAL A 609 10.83 -35.95 -16.07
N GLU A 610 10.11 -35.77 -14.98
CA GLU A 610 9.77 -36.82 -14.02
C GLU A 610 8.37 -37.41 -14.24
N ASN A 611 7.48 -36.62 -14.88
CA ASN A 611 6.16 -37.07 -15.23
C ASN A 611 5.89 -36.92 -16.74
N GLN A 612 5.46 -38.01 -17.39
CA GLN A 612 5.20 -38.02 -18.84
C GLN A 612 4.06 -37.11 -19.29
N SER A 613 3.20 -36.61 -18.37
CA SER A 613 2.19 -35.59 -18.69
C SER A 613 2.78 -34.21 -18.90
N ALA A 614 3.99 -33.93 -18.39
CA ALA A 614 4.71 -32.69 -18.63
C ALA A 614 5.21 -32.64 -20.11
N HIS A 615 4.87 -31.55 -20.79
CA HIS A 615 5.27 -31.32 -22.18
C HIS A 615 5.74 -29.92 -22.44
N ALA A 616 6.69 -29.75 -23.36
CA ALA A 616 7.25 -28.45 -23.69
C ALA A 616 6.24 -27.61 -24.50
N VAL A 617 6.02 -26.36 -24.05
CA VAL A 617 5.15 -25.39 -24.71
C VAL A 617 5.89 -24.20 -25.32
N ALA A 618 7.12 -23.92 -24.87
CA ALA A 618 7.97 -22.87 -25.44
C ALA A 618 9.41 -23.35 -25.61
N LYS A 619 10.13 -22.75 -26.55
CA LYS A 619 11.50 -23.12 -26.94
C LYS A 619 12.36 -21.87 -27.17
N LEU A 620 13.65 -22.02 -26.92
CA LEU A 620 14.70 -21.08 -27.34
C LEU A 620 14.98 -21.18 -28.84
N ALA A 621 15.79 -20.26 -29.36
CA ALA A 621 16.12 -20.18 -30.77
C ALA A 621 16.85 -21.45 -31.29
N ASP A 622 17.59 -22.14 -30.43
CA ASP A 622 18.29 -23.41 -30.74
C ASP A 622 17.39 -24.65 -30.63
N GLY A 623 16.10 -24.46 -30.28
CA GLY A 623 15.14 -25.53 -30.08
C GLY A 623 15.07 -26.09 -28.66
N THR A 624 15.91 -25.63 -27.73
CA THR A 624 15.92 -26.08 -26.34
C THR A 624 14.58 -25.69 -25.66
N PRO A 625 13.85 -26.63 -25.03
CA PRO A 625 12.64 -26.31 -24.28
C PRO A 625 12.94 -25.41 -23.09
N ILE A 626 12.12 -24.36 -22.90
CA ILE A 626 12.28 -23.38 -21.82
C ILE A 626 10.99 -23.20 -20.98
N ALA A 627 9.83 -23.60 -21.49
CA ALA A 627 8.59 -23.64 -20.72
C ALA A 627 7.91 -25.00 -20.89
N TRP A 628 7.34 -25.46 -19.80
CA TRP A 628 6.72 -26.77 -19.72
C TRP A 628 5.36 -26.67 -19.04
N GLU A 629 4.34 -27.27 -19.63
CA GLU A 629 3.01 -27.43 -19.06
C GLU A 629 2.82 -28.84 -18.50
N ASN A 630 2.18 -28.92 -17.34
CA ASN A 630 1.73 -30.18 -16.74
C ASN A 630 0.31 -30.05 -16.22
N ARG A 631 -0.49 -31.07 -16.43
CA ARG A 631 -1.77 -31.24 -15.77
C ARG A 631 -1.57 -31.84 -14.38
N TYR A 632 -2.10 -31.15 -13.36
CA TYR A 632 -2.04 -31.61 -11.99
C TYR A 632 -3.45 -31.64 -11.40
N GLN A 633 -3.96 -32.84 -11.13
CA GLN A 633 -5.34 -33.08 -10.68
C GLN A 633 -6.37 -32.43 -11.61
N LYS A 634 -7.06 -31.35 -11.15
CA LYS A 634 -8.11 -30.68 -11.93
C LYS A 634 -7.59 -29.47 -12.74
N GLY A 635 -6.43 -28.94 -12.39
CA GLY A 635 -5.86 -27.75 -13.01
C GLY A 635 -4.65 -28.01 -13.86
N SER A 636 -3.98 -26.94 -14.24
CA SER A 636 -2.78 -26.96 -15.09
C SER A 636 -1.74 -25.95 -14.59
N ALA A 637 -0.49 -26.30 -14.69
CA ALA A 637 0.60 -25.44 -14.28
C ALA A 637 1.69 -25.35 -15.36
N ILE A 638 2.23 -24.14 -15.56
CA ILE A 638 3.35 -23.90 -16.46
C ILE A 638 4.53 -23.40 -15.65
N LEU A 639 5.67 -24.05 -15.81
CA LEU A 639 6.98 -23.59 -15.35
C LEU A 639 7.77 -23.01 -16.52
N PHE A 640 8.12 -21.73 -16.40
CA PHE A 640 8.94 -21.02 -17.39
C PHE A 640 10.36 -20.84 -16.84
N GLY A 641 11.33 -21.51 -17.41
CA GLY A 641 12.69 -21.60 -16.93
C GLY A 641 13.56 -20.35 -17.15
N SER A 642 12.97 -19.15 -17.12
CA SER A 642 13.67 -17.87 -17.24
C SER A 642 12.78 -16.75 -16.68
N PHE A 643 13.14 -15.47 -16.90
CA PHE A 643 12.39 -14.29 -16.42
C PHE A 643 11.93 -13.42 -17.58
N ALA A 644 10.63 -13.41 -17.85
CA ALA A 644 9.99 -12.58 -18.87
C ALA A 644 9.45 -11.27 -18.27
N GLY A 645 8.99 -11.30 -17.02
CA GLY A 645 8.47 -10.11 -16.34
C GLY A 645 9.55 -9.05 -16.18
N GLN A 646 10.68 -9.38 -15.59
CA GLN A 646 11.79 -8.44 -15.42
C GLN A 646 12.33 -7.95 -16.78
N GLN A 647 12.43 -8.84 -17.76
CA GLN A 647 12.86 -8.46 -19.11
C GLN A 647 11.92 -7.40 -19.72
N ASN A 648 10.59 -7.57 -19.60
CA ASN A 648 9.63 -6.59 -20.09
C ASN A 648 9.64 -5.27 -19.30
N TYR A 649 10.09 -5.26 -18.06
CA TYR A 649 10.29 -4.03 -17.29
C TYR A 649 11.51 -3.24 -17.81
N GLU A 650 12.65 -3.92 -17.97
CA GLU A 650 13.91 -3.29 -18.43
C GLU A 650 13.87 -2.89 -19.90
N HIS A 651 13.25 -3.71 -20.74
CA HIS A 651 13.12 -3.53 -22.20
C HIS A 651 11.65 -3.68 -22.63
N PRO A 652 10.83 -2.66 -22.38
CA PRO A 652 9.39 -2.75 -22.58
C PRO A 652 8.98 -3.00 -24.02
N VAL A 653 8.12 -4.00 -24.24
CA VAL A 653 7.48 -4.29 -25.52
C VAL A 653 6.00 -3.96 -25.42
N ALA A 654 5.57 -2.98 -26.24
CA ALA A 654 4.15 -2.61 -26.27
C ALA A 654 3.28 -3.80 -26.69
N MET A 655 2.16 -3.99 -25.99
CA MET A 655 1.24 -5.10 -26.25
C MET A 655 1.95 -6.47 -26.25
N HIS A 656 2.72 -6.73 -25.21
CA HIS A 656 3.62 -7.87 -25.10
C HIS A 656 2.98 -9.19 -25.56
N PRO A 657 3.64 -9.97 -26.42
CA PRO A 657 3.02 -11.13 -27.09
C PRO A 657 2.80 -12.35 -26.17
N LEU A 658 3.38 -12.40 -24.96
CA LEU A 658 3.14 -13.46 -23.97
C LEU A 658 1.74 -13.34 -23.35
N GLU A 659 1.20 -12.12 -23.16
CA GLU A 659 -0.08 -11.94 -22.52
C GLU A 659 -1.24 -12.69 -23.21
N PRO A 660 -1.44 -12.59 -24.56
CA PRO A 660 -2.51 -13.35 -25.23
C PRO A 660 -2.35 -14.87 -25.08
N VAL A 661 -1.14 -15.36 -25.00
CA VAL A 661 -0.87 -16.81 -24.80
C VAL A 661 -1.38 -17.26 -23.43
N LEU A 662 -1.09 -16.47 -22.37
CA LEU A 662 -1.50 -16.80 -21.01
C LEU A 662 -3.01 -16.64 -20.81
N THR A 663 -3.60 -15.56 -21.32
CA THR A 663 -5.05 -15.31 -21.21
C THR A 663 -5.87 -16.34 -21.98
N GLN A 664 -5.45 -16.73 -23.18
CA GLN A 664 -6.09 -17.78 -23.96
C GLN A 664 -5.98 -19.13 -23.25
N TRP A 665 -4.83 -19.48 -22.70
CA TRP A 665 -4.60 -20.72 -21.97
C TRP A 665 -5.51 -20.83 -20.74
N ALA A 666 -5.67 -19.73 -20.00
CA ALA A 666 -6.47 -19.70 -18.77
C ALA A 666 -7.96 -19.33 -19.02
N GLY A 667 -8.37 -19.02 -20.23
CA GLY A 667 -9.74 -18.60 -20.55
C GLY A 667 -10.12 -17.23 -19.98
N VAL A 668 -9.18 -16.31 -19.87
CA VAL A 668 -9.41 -14.90 -19.47
C VAL A 668 -9.90 -14.10 -20.66
N ALA A 669 -10.96 -13.33 -20.47
CA ALA A 669 -11.57 -12.52 -21.53
C ALA A 669 -10.98 -11.09 -21.53
N HIS A 670 -10.77 -10.54 -22.74
CA HIS A 670 -10.45 -9.11 -22.90
C HIS A 670 -11.74 -8.28 -22.97
N PRO A 671 -11.71 -7.02 -22.50
CA PRO A 671 -12.84 -6.11 -22.67
C PRO A 671 -13.05 -5.77 -24.16
N ASN A 672 -14.30 -5.59 -24.56
CA ASN A 672 -14.62 -5.15 -25.92
C ASN A 672 -14.39 -3.64 -26.05
N LEU A 673 -13.11 -3.25 -26.10
CA LEU A 673 -12.61 -1.89 -26.18
C LEU A 673 -11.76 -1.71 -27.43
N HIS A 674 -12.08 -0.69 -28.21
CA HIS A 674 -11.24 -0.19 -29.31
C HIS A 674 -10.78 1.22 -28.96
N ALA A 675 -9.52 1.36 -28.62
CA ALA A 675 -8.90 2.61 -28.19
C ALA A 675 -7.39 2.59 -28.48
N PRO A 676 -6.70 3.75 -28.52
CA PRO A 676 -5.24 3.82 -28.52
C PRO A 676 -4.62 3.19 -27.28
N SER A 677 -3.35 2.77 -27.37
CA SER A 677 -2.63 2.01 -26.32
C SER A 677 -2.49 2.71 -24.95
N LEU A 678 -2.60 4.05 -24.91
CA LEU A 678 -2.53 4.83 -23.68
C LEU A 678 -3.92 5.20 -23.11
N VAL A 679 -4.95 4.50 -23.54
CA VAL A 679 -6.29 4.60 -22.94
C VAL A 679 -6.50 3.45 -21.97
N GLU A 680 -6.76 3.79 -20.73
CA GLU A 680 -7.08 2.85 -19.66
C GLU A 680 -8.60 2.81 -19.44
N LEU A 681 -9.17 1.60 -19.39
CA LEU A 681 -10.54 1.34 -18.99
C LEU A 681 -10.59 0.88 -17.55
N ARG A 682 -11.48 1.48 -16.76
CA ARG A 682 -11.84 0.98 -15.44
C ARG A 682 -13.36 0.96 -15.27
N GLU A 683 -13.83 0.03 -14.48
CA GLU A 683 -15.24 -0.09 -14.15
C GLU A 683 -15.45 -0.26 -12.64
N MET A 684 -16.51 0.36 -12.14
CA MET A 684 -17.01 0.11 -10.79
C MET A 684 -18.48 -0.28 -10.88
N GLN A 685 -18.93 -1.18 -10.01
CA GLN A 685 -20.31 -1.65 -10.03
C GLN A 685 -20.92 -1.84 -8.65
N SER A 686 -22.25 -1.71 -8.61
CA SER A 686 -23.11 -2.04 -7.48
C SER A 686 -24.46 -2.55 -7.96
N GLY A 687 -25.32 -3.02 -7.05
CA GLY A 687 -26.69 -3.40 -7.38
C GLY A 687 -27.57 -2.26 -7.92
N LYS A 688 -27.15 -0.98 -7.74
CA LYS A 688 -27.89 0.22 -8.14
C LYS A 688 -27.37 0.86 -9.43
N GLY A 689 -26.18 0.50 -9.88
CA GLY A 689 -25.59 1.11 -11.07
C GLY A 689 -24.13 0.76 -11.27
N ARG A 690 -23.53 1.43 -12.24
CA ARG A 690 -22.13 1.23 -12.67
C ARG A 690 -21.50 2.57 -13.03
N PHE A 691 -20.17 2.65 -12.86
CA PHE A 691 -19.33 3.65 -13.51
C PHE A 691 -18.42 2.98 -14.53
N VAL A 692 -18.19 3.68 -15.66
CA VAL A 692 -17.18 3.32 -16.68
C VAL A 692 -16.28 4.53 -16.86
N PHE A 693 -14.99 4.33 -16.68
CA PHE A 693 -13.95 5.36 -16.76
C PHE A 693 -13.05 5.07 -17.95
N PHE A 694 -12.78 6.07 -18.77
CA PHE A 694 -11.78 6.04 -19.83
C PHE A 694 -10.73 7.10 -19.54
N PHE A 695 -9.57 6.68 -19.07
CA PHE A 695 -8.42 7.55 -18.80
C PHE A 695 -7.59 7.68 -20.08
N ASN A 696 -7.35 8.89 -20.53
CA ASN A 696 -6.44 9.15 -21.63
C ASN A 696 -5.12 9.71 -21.10
N HIS A 697 -4.10 8.87 -21.05
CA HIS A 697 -2.76 9.24 -20.57
C HIS A 697 -1.88 9.85 -21.68
N SER A 698 -2.41 10.05 -22.88
CA SER A 698 -1.67 10.60 -24.03
C SER A 698 -1.84 12.12 -24.16
N GLU A 699 -0.99 12.72 -24.98
CA GLU A 699 -1.01 14.15 -25.33
C GLU A 699 -1.99 14.47 -26.50
N LYS A 700 -2.80 13.50 -26.94
CA LYS A 700 -3.74 13.64 -28.05
C LYS A 700 -5.13 13.21 -27.64
N VAL A 701 -6.15 13.73 -28.33
CA VAL A 701 -7.52 13.23 -28.18
C VAL A 701 -7.56 11.75 -28.56
N ALA A 702 -8.06 10.91 -27.67
CA ALA A 702 -8.19 9.47 -27.87
C ALA A 702 -9.63 9.12 -28.30
N ALA A 703 -9.79 8.52 -29.48
CA ALA A 703 -11.07 7.97 -29.90
C ALA A 703 -11.33 6.62 -29.24
N VAL A 704 -12.44 6.49 -28.55
CA VAL A 704 -12.83 5.30 -27.79
C VAL A 704 -14.14 4.75 -28.33
N LYS A 705 -14.17 3.41 -28.58
CA LYS A 705 -15.39 2.64 -28.78
C LYS A 705 -15.39 1.49 -27.78
N PHE A 706 -16.42 1.44 -26.97
CA PHE A 706 -16.60 0.42 -25.93
C PHE A 706 -18.00 -0.16 -26.01
N SER A 707 -18.12 -1.47 -25.81
CA SER A 707 -19.43 -2.11 -25.68
C SER A 707 -19.41 -3.20 -24.62
N ARG A 708 -20.53 -3.29 -23.88
CA ARG A 708 -20.73 -4.27 -22.83
C ARG A 708 -22.20 -4.67 -22.70
N GLU A 709 -22.45 -5.94 -22.48
CA GLU A 709 -23.76 -6.40 -22.06
C GLU A 709 -23.95 -6.13 -20.55
N LEU A 710 -25.08 -5.50 -20.21
CA LEU A 710 -25.44 -5.17 -18.84
C LEU A 710 -26.35 -6.22 -18.25
N GLU A 711 -26.26 -6.48 -16.97
CA GLU A 711 -27.15 -7.41 -16.25
C GLU A 711 -28.60 -6.93 -16.25
N LYS A 712 -28.79 -5.59 -16.14
CA LYS A 712 -30.07 -4.91 -16.13
C LYS A 712 -30.14 -3.83 -17.20
N ALA A 713 -31.34 -3.52 -17.68
CA ALA A 713 -31.52 -2.34 -18.53
C ALA A 713 -31.30 -1.07 -17.70
N PRO A 714 -30.48 -0.12 -18.16
CA PRO A 714 -30.25 1.12 -17.43
C PRO A 714 -31.48 2.04 -17.49
N SER A 715 -31.77 2.69 -16.36
CA SER A 715 -32.79 3.75 -16.24
C SER A 715 -32.25 5.09 -16.73
N GLY A 716 -30.94 5.31 -16.65
CA GLY A 716 -30.25 6.51 -17.10
C GLY A 716 -28.77 6.26 -17.37
N ILE A 717 -28.22 7.02 -18.33
CA ILE A 717 -26.77 7.07 -18.61
C ILE A 717 -26.38 8.53 -18.72
N ARG A 718 -25.34 8.95 -17.99
CA ARG A 718 -24.81 10.30 -18.01
C ARG A 718 -23.28 10.30 -17.97
N GLU A 719 -22.66 11.07 -18.84
CA GLU A 719 -21.25 11.42 -18.73
C GLU A 719 -21.12 12.54 -17.69
N ILE A 720 -20.38 12.32 -16.58
CA ILE A 720 -20.44 13.20 -15.42
C ILE A 720 -19.51 14.41 -15.47
N ILE A 721 -18.55 14.45 -16.41
CA ILE A 721 -17.65 15.59 -16.59
C ILE A 721 -18.34 16.69 -17.41
N THR A 722 -19.01 16.30 -18.51
CA THR A 722 -19.69 17.20 -19.44
C THR A 722 -21.19 17.33 -19.18
N ASP A 723 -21.74 16.54 -18.26
CA ASP A 723 -23.17 16.42 -17.97
C ASP A 723 -24.04 15.91 -19.13
N GLN A 724 -23.41 15.31 -20.14
CA GLN A 724 -24.10 14.79 -21.32
C GLN A 724 -24.94 13.55 -20.96
N LYS A 725 -26.24 13.61 -21.25
CA LYS A 725 -27.15 12.46 -21.13
C LYS A 725 -27.11 11.61 -22.40
N ILE A 726 -27.10 10.29 -22.21
CA ILE A 726 -27.13 9.30 -23.30
C ILE A 726 -28.43 8.52 -23.18
N THR A 727 -29.08 8.30 -24.29
CA THR A 727 -30.31 7.50 -24.34
C THR A 727 -29.98 6.03 -24.16
N PRO A 728 -30.52 5.35 -23.12
CA PRO A 728 -30.26 3.93 -22.89
C PRO A 728 -30.83 3.07 -24.03
N SER A 729 -30.07 2.07 -24.47
CA SER A 729 -30.54 1.07 -25.43
C SER A 729 -30.57 -0.32 -24.80
N ARG A 730 -31.73 -0.73 -24.27
CA ARG A 730 -31.93 -2.06 -23.68
C ARG A 730 -30.78 -2.42 -22.70
N LYS A 731 -30.30 -3.68 -22.73
CA LYS A 731 -29.20 -4.17 -21.91
C LYS A 731 -27.80 -3.98 -22.54
N ASN A 732 -27.71 -3.33 -23.68
CA ASN A 732 -26.44 -3.19 -24.39
C ASN A 732 -25.89 -1.76 -24.20
N LEU A 733 -24.80 -1.63 -23.44
CA LEU A 733 -24.06 -0.39 -23.31
C LEU A 733 -23.15 -0.25 -24.54
N SER A 734 -23.28 0.85 -25.26
CA SER A 734 -22.37 1.22 -26.34
C SER A 734 -21.97 2.67 -26.17
N ILE A 735 -20.69 2.92 -26.02
CA ILE A 735 -20.10 4.25 -25.84
C ILE A 735 -19.13 4.50 -26.99
N GLN A 736 -19.31 5.63 -27.65
CA GLN A 736 -18.34 6.14 -28.60
C GLN A 736 -18.06 7.60 -28.25
N THR A 737 -16.80 7.91 -27.94
CA THR A 737 -16.40 9.23 -27.45
C THR A 737 -14.98 9.58 -27.84
N GLY A 738 -14.65 10.88 -27.79
CA GLY A 738 -13.28 11.38 -27.82
C GLY A 738 -12.88 11.86 -26.44
N VAL A 739 -11.88 11.20 -25.82
CA VAL A 739 -11.37 11.62 -24.51
C VAL A 739 -10.25 12.63 -24.71
N PRO A 740 -10.31 13.84 -24.11
CA PRO A 740 -9.26 14.84 -24.23
C PRO A 740 -7.89 14.35 -23.75
N PRO A 741 -6.77 15.01 -24.13
CA PRO A 741 -5.44 14.70 -23.60
C PRO A 741 -5.38 14.83 -22.08
N GLN A 742 -4.63 13.93 -21.40
CA GLN A 742 -4.39 13.97 -19.96
C GLN A 742 -5.66 14.17 -19.12
N SER A 743 -6.72 13.42 -19.45
CA SER A 743 -8.07 13.62 -18.92
C SER A 743 -8.82 12.30 -18.81
N VAL A 744 -10.00 12.32 -18.21
CA VAL A 744 -10.88 11.17 -18.05
C VAL A 744 -12.28 11.48 -18.58
N ALA A 745 -12.94 10.49 -19.20
CA ALA A 745 -14.38 10.50 -19.45
C ALA A 745 -15.04 9.48 -18.54
N ILE A 746 -16.11 9.86 -17.83
CA ILE A 746 -16.74 9.06 -16.78
C ILE A 746 -18.22 8.92 -17.06
N TYR A 747 -18.68 7.69 -17.27
CA TYR A 747 -20.07 7.38 -17.50
C TYR A 747 -20.71 6.75 -16.27
N ARG A 748 -21.70 7.43 -15.70
CA ARG A 748 -22.59 6.90 -14.67
C ARG A 748 -23.80 6.23 -15.32
N ILE A 749 -24.03 4.99 -14.99
CA ILE A 749 -25.14 4.15 -15.46
C ILE A 749 -25.99 3.80 -14.24
N ASP A 750 -27.22 4.27 -14.18
CA ASP A 750 -28.18 3.98 -13.12
C ASP A 750 -29.12 2.82 -13.55
N TYR A 751 -29.41 1.89 -12.63
CA TYR A 751 -30.29 0.74 -12.86
C TYR A 751 -31.68 0.93 -12.28
#